data_1456263cd7dc091fc841a086cae9915e
#
_entry.id   1456263cd7dc091fc841a086cae9915e
#
_cell.length_a   1.000
_cell.length_b   1.000
_cell.length_c   1.000
_cell.angle_alpha   90.00
_cell.angle_beta   90.00
_cell.angle_gamma   90.00
#
_symmetry.space_group_name_H-M   'P 1'
#
loop_
_entity.id
_entity.type
_entity.pdbx_description
1 polymer ?
#
loop_
_entity_poly.entity_id
_entity_poly.type
_entity_poly.pdbx_seq_one_letter_code
_entity_poly.pdbx_strand_id
1 'polypeptide(L)'
;MRPIAEILAEELGQKQQYIENVIGLIDEGNTIPFIARYRKEMHGAMDDTTLRTLETRLQYLRNLQERKEEVCNSIASQEKLTPELEAAVMAAATLAEVEDLYRPYKQKRRTRATVAKEKGLEPLALAIFAQNGEDPEMLAQAYIDPEKGVETVEDALAGASDIIAEMISDDADIRKALRLRMERQAVMTVLATDPENDSVYRLYYDFKSPVSRLQNHQILAINRGEKEDFLKVSITLPGAEGQAVVCRGALKPTVHVSAFVRAAAEDAYTRLIAPSAERELRAALTDQAAEAAIANFALNLKPLLMQRPVKGFVTMGLDPGYRNGCKVAVVDGTGRVLDTSVVYPTFSQRKKEEAIAVLSNMIRKHGVQHIAIGNGTASRETEAMTVEMLRNLSGVSYMIVNEAGASVYSASKLAAEEFPDFDVNLRSAVSIARRLQDPLAELVKIDPKAIGVGQYQHDMPQKRLDEALGGVVEDCVNAVGVDVNTASMSLLQQVAGLTAATARNIVAYREENGAFTSRPQLKKVPKLGPKAYQQCAGFLRVPESKEILDHTGVHPESYDAAKKLLELCGYTKSDVAAGKLTQLQERFADYGAENAAQACGVGIPTLEDVVKELLKPGRDPRDDLPAPILRTDVLEMKDLKPGMVLSGTVRNVIDFGVFVDIGVHQDGLVHISQVCNRKLRHPSEVVQVGDIVKVAVLDVDEKRKRISLTMKNIPEIN
;
A
#
# COMPACT_ATOMS: atom_id res chain seq x y z
N MET A 1 -25.01 -1.04 -21.41
CA MET A 1 -23.85 -1.04 -20.48
C MET A 1 -24.37 -1.01 -19.05
N ARG A 2 -23.84 -1.83 -18.14
CA ARG A 2 -24.19 -1.73 -16.70
C ARG A 2 -23.61 -0.44 -16.13
N PRO A 3 -24.36 0.31 -15.32
CA PRO A 3 -23.85 1.50 -14.64
C PRO A 3 -22.65 1.18 -13.74
N ILE A 4 -21.64 2.06 -13.70
CA ILE A 4 -20.46 1.86 -12.86
C ILE A 4 -20.85 1.64 -11.38
N ALA A 5 -21.86 2.40 -10.90
CA ALA A 5 -22.34 2.26 -9.53
C ALA A 5 -22.92 0.86 -9.22
N GLU A 6 -23.59 0.22 -10.18
CA GLU A 6 -24.10 -1.14 -10.03
C GLU A 6 -22.96 -2.17 -9.92
N ILE A 7 -21.92 -2.03 -10.77
CA ILE A 7 -20.74 -2.90 -10.75
C ILE A 7 -20.03 -2.78 -9.41
N LEU A 8 -19.77 -1.56 -8.95
CA LEU A 8 -19.11 -1.30 -7.67
C LEU A 8 -19.93 -1.80 -6.47
N ALA A 9 -21.27 -1.67 -6.54
CA ALA A 9 -22.16 -2.17 -5.48
C ALA A 9 -22.05 -3.68 -5.32
N GLU A 10 -22.02 -4.42 -6.45
CA GLU A 10 -21.85 -5.87 -6.46
C GLU A 10 -20.44 -6.29 -5.98
N GLU A 11 -19.39 -5.65 -6.50
CA GLU A 11 -18.00 -5.97 -6.15
C GLU A 11 -17.68 -5.72 -4.66
N LEU A 12 -18.21 -4.63 -4.09
CA LEU A 12 -17.97 -4.22 -2.70
C LEU A 12 -19.01 -4.74 -1.71
N GLY A 13 -20.07 -5.39 -2.18
CA GLY A 13 -21.16 -5.87 -1.33
C GLY A 13 -21.93 -4.74 -0.64
N GLN A 14 -22.03 -3.55 -1.26
CA GLN A 14 -22.66 -2.35 -0.73
C GLN A 14 -23.96 -2.01 -1.45
N LYS A 15 -24.83 -1.23 -0.81
CA LYS A 15 -26.05 -0.73 -1.46
C LYS A 15 -25.67 0.26 -2.57
N GLN A 16 -26.30 0.11 -3.74
CA GLN A 16 -26.05 0.97 -4.91
C GLN A 16 -26.20 2.46 -4.57
N GLN A 17 -27.23 2.84 -3.81
CA GLN A 17 -27.45 4.23 -3.39
C GLN A 17 -26.27 4.82 -2.63
N TYR A 18 -25.61 4.03 -1.76
CA TYR A 18 -24.42 4.49 -1.03
C TYR A 18 -23.23 4.68 -1.96
N ILE A 19 -23.07 3.80 -2.95
CA ILE A 19 -22.03 3.93 -3.96
C ILE A 19 -22.25 5.18 -4.81
N GLU A 20 -23.47 5.43 -5.28
CA GLU A 20 -23.82 6.65 -6.04
C GLU A 20 -23.55 7.93 -5.25
N ASN A 21 -23.90 7.95 -3.97
CA ASN A 21 -23.61 9.08 -3.08
C ASN A 21 -22.10 9.33 -2.97
N VAL A 22 -21.30 8.26 -2.77
CA VAL A 22 -19.85 8.38 -2.65
C VAL A 22 -19.22 8.87 -3.95
N ILE A 23 -19.67 8.35 -5.11
CA ILE A 23 -19.23 8.82 -6.42
C ILE A 23 -19.51 10.30 -6.56
N GLY A 24 -20.72 10.76 -6.22
CA GLY A 24 -21.08 12.17 -6.24
C GLY A 24 -20.20 13.02 -5.34
N LEU A 25 -19.91 12.57 -4.12
CA LEU A 25 -19.01 13.28 -3.19
C LEU A 25 -17.58 13.37 -3.72
N ILE A 26 -17.04 12.31 -4.34
CA ILE A 26 -15.73 12.32 -5.00
C ILE A 26 -15.71 13.31 -6.18
N ASP A 27 -16.74 13.30 -6.99
CA ASP A 27 -16.86 14.20 -8.16
C ASP A 27 -16.98 15.67 -7.76
N GLU A 28 -17.56 15.93 -6.61
CA GLU A 28 -17.54 17.25 -5.97
C GLU A 28 -16.16 17.64 -5.43
N GLY A 29 -15.16 16.74 -5.46
CA GLY A 29 -13.80 16.99 -4.97
C GLY A 29 -13.67 16.89 -3.45
N ASN A 30 -14.50 16.08 -2.80
CA ASN A 30 -14.32 15.74 -1.39
C ASN A 30 -13.23 14.68 -1.24
N THR A 31 -12.40 14.79 -0.20
CA THR A 31 -11.34 13.83 0.12
C THR A 31 -11.89 12.60 0.82
N ILE A 32 -11.22 11.45 0.69
CA ILE A 32 -11.66 10.22 1.35
C ILE A 32 -11.76 10.36 2.88
N PRO A 33 -10.78 10.95 3.59
CA PRO A 33 -10.91 11.14 5.04
C PRO A 33 -12.12 12.00 5.43
N PHE A 34 -12.44 13.03 4.64
CA PHE A 34 -13.62 13.86 4.91
C PHE A 34 -14.93 13.09 4.69
N ILE A 35 -15.03 12.31 3.62
CA ILE A 35 -16.18 11.45 3.34
C ILE A 35 -16.35 10.44 4.49
N ALA A 36 -15.29 9.69 4.82
CA ALA A 36 -15.29 8.68 5.85
C ALA A 36 -15.73 9.21 7.24
N ARG A 37 -15.26 10.39 7.60
CA ARG A 37 -15.51 10.96 8.91
C ARG A 37 -16.82 11.74 9.01
N TYR A 38 -17.14 12.57 8.00
CA TYR A 38 -18.20 13.59 8.11
C TYR A 38 -19.40 13.38 7.17
N ARG A 39 -19.44 12.29 6.42
CA ARG A 39 -20.54 11.95 5.50
C ARG A 39 -21.05 10.51 5.67
N LYS A 40 -20.97 9.98 6.90
CA LYS A 40 -21.28 8.58 7.23
C LYS A 40 -22.68 8.13 6.82
N GLU A 41 -23.66 9.00 6.92
CA GLU A 41 -25.04 8.73 6.51
C GLU A 41 -25.17 8.47 5.03
N MET A 42 -24.31 9.13 4.22
CA MET A 42 -24.37 9.03 2.77
C MET A 42 -23.74 7.75 2.24
N HIS A 43 -22.81 7.15 3.00
CA HIS A 43 -22.08 5.94 2.56
C HIS A 43 -22.32 4.70 3.44
N GLY A 44 -23.29 4.75 4.35
CA GLY A 44 -23.65 3.59 5.17
C GLY A 44 -22.54 3.12 6.11
N ALA A 45 -21.73 4.04 6.61
CA ALA A 45 -20.59 3.79 7.51
C ALA A 45 -19.51 2.84 6.94
N MET A 46 -19.24 2.88 5.61
CA MET A 46 -18.08 2.22 5.03
C MET A 46 -16.80 2.72 5.70
N ASP A 47 -15.85 1.83 5.94
CA ASP A 47 -14.53 2.18 6.47
C ASP A 47 -13.62 2.83 5.43
N ASP A 48 -12.51 3.43 5.88
CA ASP A 48 -11.53 4.13 5.04
C ASP A 48 -10.98 3.21 3.95
N THR A 49 -10.73 1.93 4.28
CA THR A 49 -10.18 0.93 3.33
C THR A 49 -11.16 0.64 2.21
N THR A 50 -12.44 0.47 2.53
CA THR A 50 -13.52 0.26 1.55
C THR A 50 -13.68 1.48 0.65
N LEU A 51 -13.67 2.70 1.21
CA LEU A 51 -13.77 3.94 0.45
C LEU A 51 -12.58 4.15 -0.49
N ARG A 52 -11.35 3.85 -0.05
CA ARG A 52 -10.15 3.89 -0.90
C ARG A 52 -10.19 2.84 -2.01
N THR A 53 -10.70 1.65 -1.71
CA THR A 53 -10.90 0.60 -2.70
C THR A 53 -11.92 1.04 -3.75
N LEU A 54 -13.04 1.65 -3.33
CA LEU A 54 -14.04 2.23 -4.21
C LEU A 54 -13.43 3.29 -5.14
N GLU A 55 -12.69 4.25 -4.59
CA GLU A 55 -12.01 5.31 -5.35
C GLU A 55 -11.09 4.74 -6.44
N THR A 56 -10.24 3.79 -6.06
CA THR A 56 -9.31 3.12 -6.99
C THR A 56 -10.07 2.36 -8.08
N ARG A 57 -11.10 1.62 -7.69
CA ARG A 57 -11.89 0.82 -8.63
C ARG A 57 -12.76 1.69 -9.55
N LEU A 58 -13.31 2.78 -9.03
CA LEU A 58 -14.03 3.78 -9.80
C LEU A 58 -13.15 4.36 -10.92
N GLN A 59 -11.92 4.74 -10.58
CA GLN A 59 -10.97 5.26 -11.57
C GLN A 59 -10.65 4.22 -12.65
N TYR A 60 -10.45 2.94 -12.27
CA TYR A 60 -10.25 1.87 -13.24
C TYR A 60 -11.45 1.71 -14.18
N LEU A 61 -12.68 1.71 -13.66
CA LEU A 61 -13.89 1.53 -14.48
C LEU A 61 -14.12 2.72 -15.40
N ARG A 62 -13.80 3.93 -14.96
CA ARG A 62 -13.85 5.15 -15.80
C ARG A 62 -12.84 5.06 -16.94
N ASN A 63 -11.61 4.70 -16.65
CA ASN A 63 -10.57 4.50 -17.67
C ASN A 63 -10.96 3.39 -18.66
N LEU A 64 -11.56 2.31 -18.17
CA LEU A 64 -12.06 1.23 -19.03
C LEU A 64 -13.19 1.74 -19.95
N GLN A 65 -14.12 2.54 -19.44
CA GLN A 65 -15.19 3.11 -20.24
C GLN A 65 -14.66 4.07 -21.30
N GLU A 66 -13.77 4.99 -20.92
CA GLU A 66 -13.10 5.89 -21.84
C GLU A 66 -12.37 5.10 -22.96
N ARG A 67 -11.65 4.05 -22.58
CA ARG A 67 -10.96 3.20 -23.55
C ARG A 67 -11.93 2.49 -24.53
N LYS A 68 -13.10 2.04 -24.07
CA LYS A 68 -14.13 1.46 -24.94
C LYS A 68 -14.63 2.48 -25.98
N GLU A 69 -14.88 3.69 -25.54
CA GLU A 69 -15.31 4.80 -26.42
C GLU A 69 -14.24 5.16 -27.45
N GLU A 70 -12.95 5.25 -27.01
CA GLU A 70 -11.83 5.46 -27.94
C GLU A 70 -11.73 4.36 -29.00
N VAL A 71 -11.86 3.10 -28.57
CA VAL A 71 -11.78 1.94 -29.48
C VAL A 71 -12.95 1.96 -30.48
N CYS A 72 -14.18 2.19 -30.03
CA CYS A 72 -15.33 2.33 -30.93
C CYS A 72 -15.14 3.47 -31.94
N ASN A 73 -14.68 4.63 -31.50
CA ASN A 73 -14.39 5.78 -32.36
C ASN A 73 -13.28 5.46 -33.40
N SER A 74 -12.23 4.77 -32.95
CA SER A 74 -11.13 4.39 -33.85
C SER A 74 -11.57 3.39 -34.91
N ILE A 75 -12.45 2.42 -34.57
CA ILE A 75 -13.00 1.44 -35.54
C ILE A 75 -14.00 2.14 -36.47
N ALA A 76 -14.83 3.04 -35.95
CA ALA A 76 -15.80 3.80 -36.74
C ALA A 76 -15.10 4.69 -37.78
N SER A 77 -13.96 5.30 -37.43
CA SER A 77 -13.15 6.10 -38.38
C SER A 77 -12.57 5.27 -39.54
N GLN A 78 -12.53 3.95 -39.41
CA GLN A 78 -12.14 3.00 -40.44
C GLN A 78 -13.35 2.45 -41.23
N GLU A 79 -14.56 2.94 -40.95
CA GLU A 79 -15.85 2.46 -41.54
C GLU A 79 -16.11 0.95 -41.31
N LYS A 80 -15.59 0.40 -40.19
CA LYS A 80 -15.64 -1.05 -39.87
C LYS A 80 -16.44 -1.35 -38.61
N LEU A 81 -17.01 -0.35 -37.93
CA LEU A 81 -17.78 -0.55 -36.71
C LEU A 81 -19.18 -1.08 -37.08
N THR A 82 -19.51 -2.31 -36.66
CA THR A 82 -20.84 -2.87 -36.74
C THR A 82 -21.56 -2.76 -35.40
N PRO A 83 -22.92 -2.79 -35.38
CA PRO A 83 -23.68 -2.77 -34.13
C PRO A 83 -23.34 -3.92 -33.17
N GLU A 84 -23.02 -5.09 -33.72
CA GLU A 84 -22.64 -6.28 -32.94
C GLU A 84 -21.25 -6.08 -32.28
N LEU A 85 -20.30 -5.52 -33.01
CA LEU A 85 -18.94 -5.23 -32.50
C LEU A 85 -19.00 -4.15 -31.45
N GLU A 86 -19.75 -3.08 -31.69
CA GLU A 86 -19.96 -2.03 -30.69
C GLU A 86 -20.55 -2.60 -29.41
N ALA A 87 -21.59 -3.43 -29.51
CA ALA A 87 -22.20 -4.09 -28.38
C ALA A 87 -21.20 -5.00 -27.63
N ALA A 88 -20.35 -5.73 -28.36
CA ALA A 88 -19.30 -6.57 -27.76
C ALA A 88 -18.25 -5.76 -27.01
N VAL A 89 -17.75 -4.67 -27.61
CA VAL A 89 -16.78 -3.76 -26.96
C VAL A 89 -17.36 -3.13 -25.70
N MET A 90 -18.61 -2.66 -25.80
CA MET A 90 -19.30 -2.05 -24.65
C MET A 90 -19.62 -3.04 -23.53
N ALA A 91 -19.82 -4.34 -23.86
CA ALA A 91 -20.07 -5.41 -22.90
C ALA A 91 -18.78 -5.98 -22.26
N ALA A 92 -17.60 -5.73 -22.83
CA ALA A 92 -16.34 -6.24 -22.31
C ALA A 92 -16.14 -5.85 -20.83
N ALA A 93 -15.73 -6.80 -19.99
CA ALA A 93 -15.58 -6.60 -18.56
C ALA A 93 -14.16 -6.09 -18.17
N THR A 94 -13.19 -6.31 -19.04
CA THR A 94 -11.78 -5.98 -18.77
C THR A 94 -11.13 -5.27 -19.94
N LEU A 95 -10.03 -4.55 -19.64
CA LEU A 95 -9.22 -3.91 -20.67
C LEU A 95 -8.66 -4.94 -21.67
N ALA A 96 -8.29 -6.14 -21.21
CA ALA A 96 -7.79 -7.20 -22.06
C ALA A 96 -8.84 -7.64 -23.10
N GLU A 97 -10.11 -7.78 -22.71
CA GLU A 97 -11.19 -8.10 -23.63
C GLU A 97 -11.42 -6.99 -24.67
N VAL A 98 -11.32 -5.71 -24.25
CA VAL A 98 -11.42 -4.57 -25.17
C VAL A 98 -10.29 -4.58 -26.19
N GLU A 99 -9.04 -4.81 -25.72
CA GLU A 99 -7.86 -4.85 -26.60
C GLU A 99 -7.89 -6.04 -27.58
N ASP A 100 -8.45 -7.20 -27.18
CA ASP A 100 -8.63 -8.36 -28.06
C ASP A 100 -9.63 -8.03 -29.18
N LEU A 101 -10.77 -7.40 -28.86
CA LEU A 101 -11.75 -6.97 -29.86
C LEU A 101 -11.21 -5.89 -30.81
N TYR A 102 -10.34 -5.01 -30.32
CA TYR A 102 -9.72 -3.97 -31.11
C TYR A 102 -8.57 -4.46 -31.98
N ARG A 103 -7.96 -5.60 -31.65
CA ARG A 103 -6.73 -6.10 -32.26
C ARG A 103 -6.76 -6.21 -33.79
N PRO A 104 -7.84 -6.71 -34.45
CA PRO A 104 -7.95 -6.77 -35.91
C PRO A 104 -7.91 -5.39 -36.59
N TYR A 105 -8.31 -4.33 -35.87
CA TYR A 105 -8.44 -2.96 -36.39
C TYR A 105 -7.25 -2.05 -36.04
N LYS A 106 -6.35 -2.55 -35.16
CA LYS A 106 -5.18 -1.80 -34.72
C LYS A 106 -4.16 -1.68 -35.84
N GLN A 107 -3.63 -0.49 -36.07
CA GLN A 107 -2.52 -0.32 -37.02
C GLN A 107 -1.33 -1.18 -36.59
N LYS A 108 -0.96 -2.11 -37.44
CA LYS A 108 0.16 -3.03 -37.23
C LYS A 108 1.41 -2.52 -37.98
N ARG A 109 2.58 -2.88 -37.48
CA ARG A 109 3.82 -2.77 -38.26
C ARG A 109 3.71 -3.75 -39.42
N ARG A 110 4.54 -3.54 -40.49
CA ARG A 110 4.58 -4.42 -41.66
C ARG A 110 4.88 -5.86 -41.24
N THR A 111 3.86 -6.72 -41.32
CA THR A 111 3.91 -8.15 -40.97
C THR A 111 4.04 -8.99 -42.23
N ARG A 112 4.31 -10.30 -42.10
CA ARG A 112 4.26 -11.23 -43.24
C ARG A 112 2.88 -11.24 -43.90
N ALA A 113 1.81 -11.23 -43.09
CA ALA A 113 0.45 -11.16 -43.60
C ALA A 113 0.19 -9.84 -44.34
N THR A 114 0.67 -8.69 -43.85
CA THR A 114 0.58 -7.43 -44.59
C THR A 114 1.22 -7.47 -45.94
N VAL A 115 2.44 -8.04 -46.01
CA VAL A 115 3.14 -8.25 -47.30
C VAL A 115 2.36 -9.16 -48.24
N ALA A 116 1.76 -10.24 -47.69
CA ALA A 116 0.94 -11.15 -48.52
C ALA A 116 -0.36 -10.47 -49.01
N LYS A 117 -0.98 -9.58 -48.18
CA LYS A 117 -2.13 -8.77 -48.61
C LYS A 117 -1.75 -7.77 -49.72
N GLU A 118 -0.59 -7.11 -49.61
CA GLU A 118 -0.06 -6.23 -50.67
C GLU A 118 0.13 -6.96 -51.99
N LYS A 119 0.46 -8.26 -51.94
CA LYS A 119 0.53 -9.14 -53.11
C LYS A 119 -0.83 -9.59 -53.64
N GLY A 120 -1.95 -9.23 -53.00
CA GLY A 120 -3.30 -9.56 -53.45
C GLY A 120 -3.79 -10.96 -53.02
N LEU A 121 -3.17 -11.58 -52.00
CA LEU A 121 -3.48 -12.96 -51.57
C LEU A 121 -4.61 -13.03 -50.51
N GLU A 122 -5.18 -11.91 -50.10
CA GLU A 122 -6.28 -11.89 -49.08
C GLU A 122 -7.54 -12.65 -49.54
N PRO A 123 -8.05 -12.53 -50.79
CA PRO A 123 -9.18 -13.32 -51.24
C PRO A 123 -8.89 -14.82 -51.24
N LEU A 124 -7.71 -15.27 -51.60
CA LEU A 124 -7.29 -16.66 -51.50
C LEU A 124 -7.34 -17.17 -50.05
N ALA A 125 -6.76 -16.39 -49.13
CA ALA A 125 -6.77 -16.74 -47.73
C ALA A 125 -8.19 -16.87 -47.18
N LEU A 126 -9.11 -15.96 -47.54
CA LEU A 126 -10.53 -16.00 -47.12
C LEU A 126 -11.26 -17.20 -47.69
N ALA A 127 -10.99 -17.56 -48.98
CA ALA A 127 -11.62 -18.73 -49.60
C ALA A 127 -11.16 -20.04 -48.92
N ILE A 128 -9.86 -20.18 -48.63
CA ILE A 128 -9.34 -21.35 -47.90
C ILE A 128 -9.87 -21.39 -46.46
N PHE A 129 -9.86 -20.24 -45.77
CA PHE A 129 -10.34 -20.16 -44.37
C PHE A 129 -11.85 -20.41 -44.25
N ALA A 130 -12.61 -20.19 -45.30
CA ALA A 130 -14.05 -20.55 -45.36
C ALA A 130 -14.27 -22.05 -45.23
N GLN A 131 -13.27 -22.91 -45.53
CA GLN A 131 -13.31 -24.38 -45.34
C GLN A 131 -14.52 -25.02 -46.03
N ASN A 132 -14.82 -24.64 -47.27
CA ASN A 132 -15.95 -25.15 -48.06
C ASN A 132 -15.64 -26.47 -48.76
N GLY A 133 -14.46 -27.07 -48.53
CA GLY A 133 -14.06 -28.36 -49.15
C GLY A 133 -13.34 -28.24 -50.45
N GLU A 134 -13.00 -27.02 -50.91
CA GLU A 134 -12.17 -26.77 -52.10
C GLU A 134 -10.69 -27.05 -51.81
N ASP A 135 -9.98 -27.56 -52.82
CA ASP A 135 -8.55 -27.83 -52.68
C ASP A 135 -7.74 -26.52 -52.72
N PRO A 136 -6.95 -26.22 -51.65
CA PRO A 136 -6.14 -25.02 -51.57
C PRO A 136 -5.19 -24.85 -52.72
N GLU A 137 -4.58 -25.92 -53.24
CA GLU A 137 -3.65 -25.88 -54.39
C GLU A 137 -4.38 -25.45 -55.67
N MET A 138 -5.58 -25.96 -55.88
CA MET A 138 -6.37 -25.54 -57.05
C MET A 138 -6.81 -24.08 -56.95
N LEU A 139 -7.18 -23.61 -55.76
CA LEU A 139 -7.55 -22.21 -55.54
C LEU A 139 -6.34 -21.29 -55.78
N ALA A 140 -5.15 -21.68 -55.31
CA ALA A 140 -3.92 -20.90 -55.42
C ALA A 140 -3.45 -20.66 -56.86
N GLN A 141 -3.75 -21.56 -57.78
CA GLN A 141 -3.35 -21.41 -59.22
C GLN A 141 -3.84 -20.08 -59.80
N ALA A 142 -4.99 -19.60 -59.41
CA ALA A 142 -5.58 -18.36 -59.94
C ALA A 142 -4.89 -17.09 -59.37
N TYR A 143 -4.00 -17.24 -58.40
CA TYR A 143 -3.33 -16.11 -57.70
C TYR A 143 -1.82 -16.03 -57.99
N ILE A 144 -1.33 -16.81 -58.97
CA ILE A 144 0.07 -16.70 -59.44
C ILE A 144 0.20 -15.37 -60.20
N ASP A 145 1.05 -14.49 -59.74
CA ASP A 145 1.29 -13.17 -60.31
C ASP A 145 2.76 -12.78 -60.07
N PRO A 146 3.64 -13.09 -61.07
CA PRO A 146 5.06 -12.77 -60.96
C PRO A 146 5.36 -11.27 -60.80
N GLU A 147 4.50 -10.38 -61.32
CA GLU A 147 4.67 -8.93 -61.20
C GLU A 147 4.50 -8.47 -59.72
N LYS A 148 3.70 -9.20 -58.97
CA LYS A 148 3.53 -8.98 -57.52
C LYS A 148 4.46 -9.87 -56.68
N GLY A 149 5.36 -10.63 -57.30
CA GLY A 149 6.27 -11.51 -56.60
C GLY A 149 5.64 -12.77 -56.04
N VAL A 150 4.62 -13.32 -56.73
CA VAL A 150 4.01 -14.63 -56.49
C VAL A 150 4.29 -15.49 -57.71
N GLU A 151 5.40 -16.23 -57.69
CA GLU A 151 5.89 -16.94 -58.85
C GLU A 151 5.31 -18.37 -58.95
N THR A 152 4.98 -18.98 -57.81
CA THR A 152 4.52 -20.38 -57.72
C THR A 152 3.24 -20.52 -56.86
N VAL A 153 2.60 -21.69 -56.95
CA VAL A 153 1.48 -22.08 -56.09
C VAL A 153 1.90 -22.08 -54.62
N GLU A 154 3.13 -22.52 -54.35
CA GLU A 154 3.71 -22.56 -53.01
C GLU A 154 3.84 -21.15 -52.43
N ASP A 155 4.26 -20.16 -53.24
CA ASP A 155 4.32 -18.74 -52.80
C ASP A 155 2.95 -18.20 -52.47
N ALA A 156 1.95 -18.50 -53.28
CA ALA A 156 0.55 -18.10 -53.04
C ALA A 156 0.01 -18.72 -51.74
N LEU A 157 0.24 -20.02 -51.54
CA LEU A 157 -0.16 -20.76 -50.36
C LEU A 157 0.57 -20.28 -49.10
N ALA A 158 1.88 -20.02 -49.18
CA ALA A 158 2.63 -19.46 -48.05
C ALA A 158 2.09 -18.09 -47.60
N GLY A 159 1.79 -17.22 -48.57
CA GLY A 159 1.17 -15.92 -48.27
C GLY A 159 -0.26 -16.05 -47.68
N ALA A 160 -1.06 -16.95 -48.23
CA ALA A 160 -2.40 -17.23 -47.69
C ALA A 160 -2.32 -17.79 -46.25
N SER A 161 -1.36 -18.69 -45.97
CA SER A 161 -1.11 -19.25 -44.65
C SER A 161 -0.73 -18.16 -43.64
N ASP A 162 0.14 -17.22 -44.00
CA ASP A 162 0.50 -16.09 -43.14
C ASP A 162 -0.69 -15.19 -42.82
N ILE A 163 -1.59 -14.95 -43.79
CA ILE A 163 -2.81 -14.17 -43.59
C ILE A 163 -3.78 -14.93 -42.64
N ILE A 164 -3.99 -16.23 -42.90
CA ILE A 164 -4.86 -17.07 -42.06
C ILE A 164 -4.33 -17.14 -40.62
N ALA A 165 -3.03 -17.32 -40.44
CA ALA A 165 -2.39 -17.34 -39.13
C ALA A 165 -2.58 -16.02 -38.37
N GLU A 166 -2.49 -14.88 -39.07
CA GLU A 166 -2.77 -13.59 -38.47
C GLU A 166 -4.24 -13.43 -38.10
N MET A 167 -5.20 -13.85 -38.96
CA MET A 167 -6.63 -13.83 -38.67
C MET A 167 -6.95 -14.63 -37.41
N ILE A 168 -6.42 -15.86 -37.30
CA ILE A 168 -6.59 -16.73 -36.13
C ILE A 168 -5.98 -16.08 -34.89
N SER A 169 -4.81 -15.46 -35.02
CA SER A 169 -4.15 -14.77 -33.90
C SER A 169 -4.90 -13.55 -33.40
N ASP A 170 -5.72 -12.92 -34.25
CA ASP A 170 -6.51 -11.74 -33.91
C ASP A 170 -7.93 -12.08 -33.44
N ASP A 171 -8.32 -13.34 -33.48
CA ASP A 171 -9.65 -13.80 -33.06
C ASP A 171 -9.80 -13.67 -31.52
N ALA A 172 -10.75 -12.83 -31.08
CA ALA A 172 -10.98 -12.52 -29.69
C ALA A 172 -11.47 -13.74 -28.88
N ASP A 173 -12.26 -14.61 -29.48
CA ASP A 173 -12.81 -15.80 -28.79
C ASP A 173 -11.73 -16.85 -28.59
N ILE A 174 -10.87 -17.07 -29.59
CA ILE A 174 -9.70 -17.95 -29.49
C ILE A 174 -8.76 -17.44 -28.38
N ARG A 175 -8.46 -16.15 -28.35
CA ARG A 175 -7.60 -15.54 -27.33
C ARG A 175 -8.20 -15.66 -25.93
N LYS A 176 -9.50 -15.38 -25.80
CA LYS A 176 -10.22 -15.53 -24.53
C LYS A 176 -10.19 -16.97 -24.03
N ALA A 177 -10.49 -17.93 -24.90
CA ALA A 177 -10.46 -19.36 -24.57
C ALA A 177 -9.07 -19.82 -24.14
N LEU A 178 -8.03 -19.36 -24.82
CA LEU A 178 -6.64 -19.70 -24.49
C LEU A 178 -6.22 -19.05 -23.17
N ARG A 179 -6.54 -17.78 -22.91
CA ARG A 179 -6.26 -17.08 -21.65
C ARG A 179 -6.86 -17.83 -20.47
N LEU A 180 -8.14 -18.16 -20.51
CA LEU A 180 -8.82 -18.93 -19.47
C LEU A 180 -8.18 -20.31 -19.25
N ARG A 181 -7.69 -20.94 -20.32
CA ARG A 181 -6.98 -22.22 -20.21
C ARG A 181 -5.62 -22.06 -19.55
N MET A 182 -4.87 -21.02 -19.92
CA MET A 182 -3.57 -20.72 -19.36
C MET A 182 -3.65 -20.37 -17.87
N GLU A 183 -4.58 -19.55 -17.45
CA GLU A 183 -4.80 -19.20 -16.04
C GLU A 183 -5.03 -20.45 -15.16
N ARG A 184 -5.70 -21.45 -15.70
CA ARG A 184 -6.04 -22.68 -14.95
C ARG A 184 -4.96 -23.75 -14.97
N GLN A 185 -4.24 -23.90 -16.07
CA GLN A 185 -3.44 -25.09 -16.35
C GLN A 185 -2.01 -24.81 -16.79
N ALA A 186 -1.65 -23.57 -17.12
CA ALA A 186 -0.29 -23.25 -17.49
C ALA A 186 0.68 -23.52 -16.33
N VAL A 187 1.88 -23.89 -16.69
CA VAL A 187 2.96 -24.20 -15.77
C VAL A 187 4.09 -23.22 -15.99
N MET A 188 4.49 -22.56 -14.92
CA MET A 188 5.72 -21.77 -14.88
C MET A 188 6.90 -22.69 -14.65
N THR A 189 7.89 -22.59 -15.52
CA THR A 189 9.18 -23.26 -15.41
C THR A 189 10.26 -22.21 -15.27
N VAL A 190 11.10 -22.36 -14.25
CA VAL A 190 12.20 -21.44 -13.95
C VAL A 190 13.48 -22.26 -13.89
N LEU A 191 14.49 -21.84 -14.63
CA LEU A 191 15.81 -22.50 -14.69
C LEU A 191 16.89 -21.46 -14.36
N ALA A 192 17.98 -21.91 -13.75
CA ALA A 192 19.17 -21.08 -13.61
C ALA A 192 19.76 -20.73 -14.97
N THR A 193 20.22 -19.49 -15.13
CA THR A 193 21.02 -19.08 -16.29
C THR A 193 22.40 -19.76 -16.26
N ASP A 194 23.00 -19.83 -15.06
CA ASP A 194 24.22 -20.57 -14.77
C ASP A 194 24.04 -21.32 -13.42
N PRO A 195 23.87 -22.65 -13.44
CA PRO A 195 23.64 -23.44 -12.21
C PRO A 195 24.80 -23.43 -11.22
N GLU A 196 26.03 -23.16 -11.67
CA GLU A 196 27.23 -23.11 -10.82
C GLU A 196 27.37 -21.78 -10.07
N ASN A 197 26.69 -20.74 -10.54
CA ASN A 197 26.70 -19.43 -9.89
C ASN A 197 25.72 -19.39 -8.70
N ASP A 198 26.24 -19.34 -7.47
CA ASP A 198 25.40 -19.29 -6.27
C ASP A 198 24.76 -17.93 -6.08
N SER A 199 23.46 -17.92 -5.76
CA SER A 199 22.71 -16.69 -5.52
C SER A 199 21.60 -16.88 -4.51
N VAL A 200 20.98 -15.78 -4.07
CA VAL A 200 19.79 -15.78 -3.22
C VAL A 200 18.58 -16.45 -3.89
N TYR A 201 18.64 -16.66 -5.22
CA TYR A 201 17.57 -17.28 -6.01
C TYR A 201 17.72 -18.80 -6.17
N ARG A 202 18.65 -19.43 -5.48
CA ARG A 202 18.96 -20.88 -5.59
C ARG A 202 17.73 -21.78 -5.45
N LEU A 203 16.73 -21.37 -4.65
CA LEU A 203 15.46 -22.09 -4.50
C LEU A 203 14.64 -22.18 -5.79
N TYR A 204 14.94 -21.34 -6.78
CA TYR A 204 14.25 -21.25 -8.07
C TYR A 204 15.07 -21.78 -9.25
N TYR A 205 16.25 -22.35 -9.04
CA TYR A 205 17.14 -22.82 -10.13
C TYR A 205 16.58 -23.97 -10.96
N ASP A 206 15.72 -24.79 -10.40
CA ASP A 206 14.93 -25.82 -11.06
C ASP A 206 13.53 -25.84 -10.43
N PHE A 207 12.77 -24.77 -10.69
CA PHE A 207 11.46 -24.59 -10.10
C PHE A 207 10.37 -24.77 -11.15
N LYS A 208 9.36 -25.60 -10.80
CA LYS A 208 8.21 -25.86 -11.67
C LYS A 208 6.95 -25.84 -10.84
N SER A 209 5.97 -25.01 -11.24
CA SER A 209 4.70 -24.90 -10.55
C SER A 209 3.56 -24.54 -11.48
N PRO A 210 2.34 -25.11 -11.29
CA PRO A 210 1.15 -24.58 -11.92
C PRO A 210 0.96 -23.10 -11.55
N VAL A 211 0.61 -22.26 -12.52
CA VAL A 211 0.40 -20.82 -12.34
C VAL A 211 -0.63 -20.54 -11.22
N SER A 212 -1.71 -21.35 -11.17
CA SER A 212 -2.78 -21.23 -10.17
C SER A 212 -2.33 -21.49 -8.71
N ARG A 213 -1.11 -21.99 -8.49
CA ARG A 213 -0.55 -22.29 -7.15
C ARG A 213 0.59 -21.35 -6.76
N LEU A 214 1.01 -20.47 -7.68
CA LEU A 214 2.10 -19.53 -7.39
C LEU A 214 1.68 -18.53 -6.30
N GLN A 215 2.61 -18.29 -5.37
CA GLN A 215 2.44 -17.28 -4.34
C GLN A 215 3.00 -15.93 -4.84
N ASN A 216 2.40 -14.82 -4.40
CA ASN A 216 2.79 -13.49 -4.84
C ASN A 216 4.29 -13.19 -4.61
N HIS A 217 4.84 -13.58 -3.45
CA HIS A 217 6.27 -13.39 -3.16
C HIS A 217 7.19 -14.23 -4.08
N GLN A 218 6.74 -15.40 -4.54
CA GLN A 218 7.50 -16.21 -5.50
C GLN A 218 7.56 -15.52 -6.86
N ILE A 219 6.43 -14.95 -7.32
CA ILE A 219 6.36 -14.22 -8.59
C ILE A 219 7.33 -13.04 -8.55
N LEU A 220 7.34 -12.23 -7.49
CA LEU A 220 8.22 -11.07 -7.34
C LEU A 220 9.70 -11.48 -7.23
N ALA A 221 10.01 -12.55 -6.50
CA ALA A 221 11.38 -13.08 -6.40
C ALA A 221 11.89 -13.59 -7.75
N ILE A 222 11.07 -14.36 -8.48
CA ILE A 222 11.40 -14.89 -9.80
C ILE A 222 11.61 -13.76 -10.81
N ASN A 223 10.73 -12.76 -10.81
CA ASN A 223 10.87 -11.60 -11.70
C ASN A 223 12.15 -10.82 -11.43
N ARG A 224 12.54 -10.64 -10.16
CA ARG A 224 13.81 -10.01 -9.81
C ARG A 224 15.01 -10.84 -10.24
N GLY A 225 14.99 -12.17 -10.00
CA GLY A 225 16.06 -13.07 -10.42
C GLY A 225 16.24 -13.13 -11.93
N GLU A 226 15.14 -13.02 -12.71
CA GLU A 226 15.19 -12.91 -14.17
C GLU A 226 15.76 -11.55 -14.61
N LYS A 227 15.36 -10.46 -13.99
CA LYS A 227 15.89 -9.10 -14.25
C LYS A 227 17.39 -8.96 -13.95
N GLU A 228 17.87 -9.72 -12.97
CA GLU A 228 19.28 -9.77 -12.57
C GLU A 228 20.08 -10.86 -13.32
N ASP A 229 19.50 -11.47 -14.38
CA ASP A 229 20.10 -12.52 -15.22
C ASP A 229 20.48 -13.83 -14.50
N PHE A 230 19.97 -14.09 -13.31
CA PHE A 230 20.17 -15.38 -12.61
C PHE A 230 19.20 -16.45 -13.08
N LEU A 231 18.00 -16.06 -13.52
CA LEU A 231 16.90 -16.97 -13.85
C LEU A 231 16.43 -16.78 -15.30
N LYS A 232 16.00 -17.90 -15.92
CA LYS A 232 15.22 -17.93 -17.16
C LYS A 232 13.84 -18.46 -16.85
N VAL A 233 12.80 -17.73 -17.27
CA VAL A 233 11.41 -18.04 -16.95
C VAL A 233 10.60 -18.28 -18.20
N SER A 234 9.76 -19.31 -18.18
CA SER A 234 8.80 -19.60 -19.25
C SER A 234 7.47 -20.06 -18.65
N ILE A 235 6.37 -19.73 -19.33
CA ILE A 235 5.04 -20.22 -18.99
C ILE A 235 4.42 -20.91 -20.20
N THR A 236 4.11 -22.16 -20.04
CA THR A 236 3.58 -22.99 -21.14
C THR A 236 2.38 -23.84 -20.67
N LEU A 237 1.51 -24.15 -21.61
CA LEU A 237 0.50 -25.19 -21.39
C LEU A 237 1.12 -26.58 -21.57
N PRO A 238 0.70 -27.59 -20.79
CA PRO A 238 1.19 -28.95 -20.94
C PRO A 238 0.88 -29.57 -22.32
N GLY A 239 1.87 -30.25 -22.91
CA GLY A 239 1.68 -30.98 -24.18
C GLY A 239 1.20 -30.10 -25.33
N ALA A 240 0.25 -30.62 -26.12
CA ALA A 240 -0.33 -29.93 -27.28
C ALA A 240 -1.63 -29.15 -26.95
N GLU A 241 -1.93 -28.93 -25.67
CA GLU A 241 -3.23 -28.34 -25.27
C GLU A 241 -3.46 -26.94 -25.84
N GLY A 242 -2.42 -26.11 -25.93
CA GLY A 242 -2.53 -24.78 -26.52
C GLY A 242 -2.88 -24.82 -28.00
N GLN A 243 -2.22 -25.68 -28.76
CA GLN A 243 -2.54 -25.90 -30.17
C GLN A 243 -3.96 -26.45 -30.34
N ALA A 244 -4.39 -27.38 -29.46
CA ALA A 244 -5.72 -27.95 -29.50
C ALA A 244 -6.82 -26.90 -29.26
N VAL A 245 -6.59 -25.91 -28.36
CA VAL A 245 -7.55 -24.79 -28.14
C VAL A 245 -7.66 -23.94 -29.40
N VAL A 246 -6.54 -23.54 -30.00
CA VAL A 246 -6.51 -22.70 -31.21
C VAL A 246 -7.13 -23.44 -32.40
N CYS A 247 -6.75 -24.70 -32.63
CA CYS A 247 -7.32 -25.52 -33.71
C CYS A 247 -8.84 -25.70 -33.54
N ARG A 248 -9.33 -25.88 -32.31
CA ARG A 248 -10.79 -26.01 -32.05
C ARG A 248 -11.54 -24.74 -32.41
N GLY A 249 -10.95 -23.55 -32.19
CA GLY A 249 -11.58 -22.28 -32.56
C GLY A 249 -11.51 -22.01 -34.09
N ALA A 250 -10.40 -22.41 -34.72
CA ALA A 250 -10.13 -22.11 -36.12
C ALA A 250 -10.76 -23.13 -37.10
N LEU A 251 -10.91 -24.40 -36.69
CA LEU A 251 -11.38 -25.47 -37.59
C LEU A 251 -12.90 -25.67 -37.50
N LYS A 252 -13.56 -25.72 -38.65
CA LYS A 252 -14.96 -26.06 -38.71
C LYS A 252 -15.18 -27.59 -38.50
N PRO A 253 -16.24 -28.02 -37.82
CA PRO A 253 -16.53 -29.43 -37.58
C PRO A 253 -17.10 -30.12 -38.85
N THR A 254 -16.41 -30.01 -39.97
CA THR A 254 -16.78 -30.62 -41.24
C THR A 254 -15.98 -31.88 -41.50
N VAL A 255 -16.51 -32.80 -42.35
CA VAL A 255 -15.97 -34.14 -42.66
C VAL A 255 -14.52 -34.07 -43.23
N HIS A 256 -14.16 -32.98 -43.87
CA HIS A 256 -12.84 -32.73 -44.41
C HIS A 256 -12.22 -31.55 -43.64
N VAL A 257 -11.53 -31.86 -42.53
CA VAL A 257 -10.68 -30.86 -41.83
C VAL A 257 -9.56 -30.48 -42.77
N SER A 258 -9.51 -29.23 -43.20
CA SER A 258 -8.45 -28.73 -44.05
C SER A 258 -7.09 -28.85 -43.31
N ALA A 259 -6.23 -29.75 -43.80
CA ALA A 259 -4.89 -29.91 -43.26
C ALA A 259 -4.09 -28.58 -43.33
N PHE A 260 -4.41 -27.79 -44.37
CA PHE A 260 -3.79 -26.47 -44.57
C PHE A 260 -4.20 -25.48 -43.46
N VAL A 261 -5.50 -25.36 -43.12
CA VAL A 261 -5.94 -24.47 -42.05
C VAL A 261 -5.45 -24.95 -40.69
N ARG A 262 -5.33 -26.26 -40.49
CA ARG A 262 -4.72 -26.80 -39.26
C ARG A 262 -3.26 -26.38 -39.11
N ALA A 263 -2.45 -26.52 -40.19
CA ALA A 263 -1.06 -26.09 -40.17
C ALA A 263 -0.91 -24.59 -39.93
N ALA A 264 -1.78 -23.77 -40.54
CA ALA A 264 -1.81 -22.33 -40.30
C ALA A 264 -2.23 -22.00 -38.84
N ALA A 265 -3.12 -22.77 -38.23
CA ALA A 265 -3.52 -22.60 -36.82
C ALA A 265 -2.40 -23.00 -35.86
N GLU A 266 -1.66 -24.05 -36.14
CA GLU A 266 -0.48 -24.49 -35.36
C GLU A 266 0.66 -23.45 -35.44
N ASP A 267 0.91 -22.88 -36.65
CA ASP A 267 1.83 -21.76 -36.83
C ASP A 267 1.36 -20.50 -36.06
N ALA A 268 0.07 -20.14 -36.21
CA ALA A 268 -0.52 -19.04 -35.45
C ALA A 268 -0.28 -19.18 -33.94
N TYR A 269 -0.55 -20.37 -33.38
CA TYR A 269 -0.26 -20.64 -31.97
C TYR A 269 1.20 -20.43 -31.64
N THR A 270 2.09 -21.12 -32.32
CA THR A 270 3.51 -21.18 -31.96
C THR A 270 4.22 -19.83 -32.14
N ARG A 271 3.97 -19.15 -33.24
CA ARG A 271 4.66 -17.93 -33.64
C ARG A 271 4.02 -16.66 -33.13
N LEU A 272 2.69 -16.58 -33.05
CA LEU A 272 1.98 -15.34 -32.77
C LEU A 272 1.27 -15.34 -31.42
N ILE A 273 0.51 -16.41 -31.11
CA ILE A 273 -0.38 -16.39 -29.94
C ILE A 273 0.36 -16.75 -28.65
N ALA A 274 1.08 -17.88 -28.62
CA ALA A 274 1.73 -18.37 -27.41
C ALA A 274 2.71 -17.35 -26.77
N PRO A 275 3.61 -16.69 -27.55
CA PRO A 275 4.51 -15.67 -26.97
C PRO A 275 3.77 -14.42 -26.48
N SER A 276 2.62 -14.08 -27.09
CA SER A 276 1.78 -12.96 -26.67
C SER A 276 1.02 -13.31 -25.39
N ALA A 277 0.40 -14.49 -25.34
CA ALA A 277 -0.37 -14.96 -24.19
C ALA A 277 0.52 -15.20 -22.96
N GLU A 278 1.74 -15.68 -23.15
CA GLU A 278 2.73 -15.79 -22.09
C GLU A 278 3.05 -14.43 -21.48
N ARG A 279 3.37 -13.42 -22.32
CA ARG A 279 3.65 -12.06 -21.83
C ARG A 279 2.45 -11.44 -21.11
N GLU A 280 1.24 -11.63 -21.64
CA GLU A 280 -0.01 -11.14 -21.02
C GLU A 280 -0.23 -11.78 -19.65
N LEU A 281 -0.08 -13.11 -19.55
CA LEU A 281 -0.22 -13.82 -18.28
C LEU A 281 0.88 -13.43 -17.29
N ARG A 282 2.14 -13.28 -17.76
CA ARG A 282 3.25 -12.78 -16.92
C ARG A 282 2.95 -11.39 -16.36
N ALA A 283 2.46 -10.47 -17.19
CA ALA A 283 2.07 -9.13 -16.75
C ALA A 283 0.94 -9.19 -15.71
N ALA A 284 -0.12 -9.95 -15.97
CA ALA A 284 -1.25 -10.10 -15.04
C ALA A 284 -0.82 -10.67 -13.68
N LEU A 285 0.04 -11.70 -13.67
CA LEU A 285 0.61 -12.26 -12.43
C LEU A 285 1.48 -11.25 -11.68
N THR A 286 2.28 -10.48 -12.40
CA THR A 286 3.13 -9.44 -11.82
C THR A 286 2.28 -8.33 -11.20
N ASP A 287 1.26 -7.85 -11.89
CA ASP A 287 0.35 -6.82 -11.39
C ASP A 287 -0.39 -7.30 -10.13
N GLN A 288 -0.93 -8.54 -10.16
CA GLN A 288 -1.57 -9.14 -9.00
C GLN A 288 -0.61 -9.24 -7.80
N ALA A 289 0.62 -9.71 -8.02
CA ALA A 289 1.62 -9.85 -6.97
C ALA A 289 2.07 -8.49 -6.42
N ALA A 290 2.20 -7.48 -7.28
CA ALA A 290 2.54 -6.11 -6.90
C ALA A 290 1.42 -5.47 -6.04
N GLU A 291 0.16 -5.57 -6.44
CA GLU A 291 -0.97 -5.03 -5.66
C GLU A 291 -1.08 -5.70 -4.29
N ALA A 292 -0.92 -7.02 -4.20
CA ALA A 292 -0.92 -7.72 -2.92
C ALA A 292 0.24 -7.26 -2.01
N ALA A 293 1.42 -7.05 -2.56
CA ALA A 293 2.56 -6.57 -1.79
C ALA A 293 2.40 -5.10 -1.37
N ILE A 294 1.85 -4.23 -2.23
CA ILE A 294 1.51 -2.84 -1.88
C ILE A 294 0.50 -2.82 -0.73
N ALA A 295 -0.53 -3.67 -0.77
CA ALA A 295 -1.49 -3.80 0.32
C ALA A 295 -0.82 -4.21 1.65
N ASN A 296 0.12 -5.17 1.61
CA ASN A 296 0.89 -5.56 2.79
C ASN A 296 1.77 -4.42 3.31
N PHE A 297 2.35 -3.60 2.43
CA PHE A 297 3.13 -2.42 2.85
C PHE A 297 2.26 -1.38 3.54
N ALA A 298 1.07 -1.12 2.99
CA ALA A 298 0.08 -0.23 3.60
C ALA A 298 -0.34 -0.72 5.00
N LEU A 299 -0.60 -2.03 5.13
CA LEU A 299 -0.92 -2.66 6.42
C LEU A 299 0.20 -2.52 7.46
N ASN A 300 1.46 -2.63 7.05
CA ASN A 300 2.61 -2.49 7.95
C ASN A 300 2.94 -1.02 8.28
N LEU A 301 2.66 -0.09 7.38
CA LEU A 301 2.93 1.34 7.60
C LEU A 301 2.00 1.95 8.65
N LYS A 302 0.70 1.65 8.57
CA LYS A 302 -0.32 2.25 9.45
C LYS A 302 0.02 2.11 10.96
N PRO A 303 0.33 0.92 11.48
CA PRO A 303 0.68 0.76 12.89
C PRO A 303 1.99 1.46 13.29
N LEU A 304 2.96 1.59 12.37
CA LEU A 304 4.18 2.37 12.64
C LEU A 304 3.87 3.85 12.88
N LEU A 305 2.98 4.42 12.06
CA LEU A 305 2.52 5.80 12.20
C LEU A 305 1.66 6.01 13.43
N MET A 306 0.84 5.01 13.76
CA MET A 306 -0.14 5.06 14.85
C MET A 306 0.42 4.59 16.21
N GLN A 307 1.72 4.38 16.35
CA GLN A 307 2.33 4.04 17.63
C GLN A 307 2.00 5.09 18.70
N ARG A 308 1.74 4.61 19.93
CA ARG A 308 1.46 5.51 21.06
C ARG A 308 2.66 6.41 21.34
N PRO A 309 2.48 7.73 21.34
CA PRO A 309 3.55 8.69 21.61
C PRO A 309 3.94 8.73 23.09
N VAL A 310 5.21 9.07 23.38
CA VAL A 310 5.75 9.31 24.71
C VAL A 310 5.98 10.82 24.87
N LYS A 311 4.89 11.58 24.97
CA LYS A 311 4.92 13.05 24.97
C LYS A 311 5.31 13.65 26.32
N GLY A 312 5.90 14.85 26.28
CA GLY A 312 6.13 15.67 27.47
C GLY A 312 7.40 15.36 28.26
N PHE A 313 8.18 14.38 27.83
CA PHE A 313 9.42 13.96 28.50
C PHE A 313 10.67 14.46 27.77
N VAL A 314 11.70 14.83 28.56
CA VAL A 314 13.02 15.11 28.00
C VAL A 314 13.63 13.79 27.50
N THR A 315 13.97 13.75 26.21
CA THR A 315 14.39 12.54 25.53
C THR A 315 15.78 12.71 24.92
N MET A 316 16.66 11.71 25.10
CA MET A 316 17.94 11.63 24.43
C MET A 316 17.85 10.67 23.24
N GLY A 317 18.21 11.12 22.04
CA GLY A 317 18.34 10.28 20.85
C GLY A 317 19.78 9.86 20.62
N LEU A 318 19.98 8.58 20.38
CA LEU A 318 21.26 7.99 20.02
C LEU A 318 21.19 7.42 18.61
N ASP A 319 22.00 7.93 17.70
CA ASP A 319 22.18 7.41 16.34
C ASP A 319 23.50 6.62 16.28
N PRO A 320 23.46 5.28 16.40
CA PRO A 320 24.64 4.44 16.52
C PRO A 320 25.50 4.44 15.25
N GLY A 321 26.82 4.31 15.40
CA GLY A 321 27.73 4.18 14.26
C GLY A 321 29.12 3.76 14.67
N TYR A 322 29.75 2.87 13.88
CA TYR A 322 31.14 2.42 14.16
C TYR A 322 32.19 3.48 13.84
N ARG A 323 32.24 3.96 12.60
CA ARG A 323 33.31 4.83 12.11
C ARG A 323 33.16 6.28 12.56
N ASN A 324 31.97 6.81 12.47
CA ASN A 324 31.68 8.24 12.73
C ASN A 324 31.19 8.49 14.15
N GLY A 325 31.28 7.48 15.04
CA GLY A 325 30.78 7.56 16.40
C GLY A 325 29.26 7.52 16.50
N CYS A 326 28.77 7.45 17.72
CA CYS A 326 27.32 7.56 18.04
C CYS A 326 26.98 9.05 18.20
N LYS A 327 26.05 9.56 17.40
CA LYS A 327 25.57 10.94 17.50
C LYS A 327 24.49 11.00 18.57
N VAL A 328 24.49 12.08 19.31
CA VAL A 328 23.63 12.28 20.47
C VAL A 328 22.92 13.61 20.35
N ALA A 329 21.61 13.59 20.59
CA ALA A 329 20.83 14.81 20.73
C ALA A 329 19.90 14.68 21.94
N VAL A 330 19.77 15.73 22.73
CA VAL A 330 18.80 15.84 23.81
C VAL A 330 17.73 16.83 23.38
N VAL A 331 16.47 16.40 23.44
CA VAL A 331 15.31 17.25 23.13
C VAL A 331 14.42 17.39 24.37
N ASP A 332 13.81 18.57 24.54
CA ASP A 332 12.80 18.78 25.57
C ASP A 332 11.47 18.10 25.25
N GLY A 333 10.50 18.19 26.14
CA GLY A 333 9.18 17.57 25.98
C GLY A 333 8.38 18.08 24.78
N THR A 334 8.81 19.15 24.12
CA THR A 334 8.22 19.71 22.88
C THR A 334 9.00 19.34 21.62
N GLY A 335 10.10 18.62 21.77
CA GLY A 335 10.99 18.23 20.67
C GLY A 335 12.03 19.28 20.28
N ARG A 336 12.19 20.38 21.06
CA ARG A 336 13.24 21.38 20.86
C ARG A 336 14.59 20.83 21.34
N VAL A 337 15.63 21.03 20.54
CA VAL A 337 16.99 20.57 20.87
C VAL A 337 17.57 21.42 22.00
N LEU A 338 18.04 20.73 23.05
CA LEU A 338 18.71 21.32 24.23
C LEU A 338 20.21 21.18 24.17
N ASP A 339 20.71 20.04 23.66
CA ASP A 339 22.14 19.74 23.63
C ASP A 339 22.47 18.69 22.58
N THR A 340 23.68 18.65 22.08
CA THR A 340 24.15 17.65 21.11
C THR A 340 25.60 17.24 21.43
N SER A 341 25.96 16.01 21.07
CA SER A 341 27.32 15.48 21.22
C SER A 341 27.60 14.35 20.23
N VAL A 342 28.86 13.95 20.12
CA VAL A 342 29.29 12.73 19.45
C VAL A 342 30.19 11.93 20.40
N VAL A 343 29.87 10.65 20.58
CA VAL A 343 30.62 9.74 21.45
C VAL A 343 31.06 8.50 20.67
N TYR A 344 32.10 7.82 21.13
CA TYR A 344 32.76 6.73 20.40
C TYR A 344 32.81 5.44 21.24
N PRO A 345 31.67 4.83 21.59
CA PRO A 345 31.63 3.69 22.52
C PRO A 345 32.26 2.40 21.97
N THR A 346 32.43 2.30 20.65
CA THR A 346 32.87 1.08 19.96
C THR A 346 34.38 1.03 19.69
N PHE A 347 35.12 2.13 19.91
CA PHE A 347 36.54 2.20 19.56
C PHE A 347 37.46 1.52 20.57
N SER A 348 37.20 1.67 21.86
CA SER A 348 37.95 1.03 22.93
C SER A 348 37.20 1.11 24.27
N GLN A 349 37.61 0.29 25.25
CA GLN A 349 37.01 0.32 26.58
C GLN A 349 37.09 1.72 27.22
N ARG A 350 38.26 2.39 27.11
CA ARG A 350 38.41 3.75 27.59
C ARG A 350 37.46 4.75 26.92
N LYS A 351 37.25 4.62 25.60
CA LYS A 351 36.32 5.48 24.87
C LYS A 351 34.86 5.20 25.25
N LYS A 352 34.54 3.98 25.59
CA LYS A 352 33.23 3.61 26.14
C LYS A 352 32.97 4.27 27.49
N GLU A 353 33.98 4.24 28.38
CA GLU A 353 33.92 4.90 29.69
C GLU A 353 33.78 6.43 29.56
N GLU A 354 34.55 7.06 28.65
CA GLU A 354 34.38 8.47 28.29
C GLU A 354 32.96 8.78 27.78
N ALA A 355 32.42 7.93 26.91
CA ALA A 355 31.06 8.07 26.41
C ALA A 355 30.02 8.00 27.53
N ILE A 356 30.11 7.01 28.42
CA ILE A 356 29.23 6.88 29.59
C ILE A 356 29.31 8.15 30.48
N ALA A 357 30.49 8.68 30.72
CA ALA A 357 30.63 9.90 31.51
C ALA A 357 29.94 11.11 30.85
N VAL A 358 30.15 11.31 29.54
CA VAL A 358 29.53 12.40 28.77
C VAL A 358 28.01 12.28 28.80
N LEU A 359 27.46 11.10 28.46
CA LEU A 359 26.03 10.87 28.42
C LEU A 359 25.38 11.01 29.81
N SER A 360 26.01 10.47 30.86
CA SER A 360 25.52 10.61 32.23
C SER A 360 25.45 12.07 32.68
N ASN A 361 26.43 12.88 32.27
CA ASN A 361 26.40 14.31 32.54
C ASN A 361 25.29 15.05 31.81
N MET A 362 25.08 14.74 30.52
CA MET A 362 23.96 15.30 29.74
C MET A 362 22.61 14.91 30.35
N ILE A 363 22.45 13.64 30.78
CA ILE A 363 21.23 13.16 31.44
C ILE A 363 20.91 13.95 32.69
N ARG A 364 21.89 14.13 33.58
CA ARG A 364 21.71 14.89 34.82
C ARG A 364 21.50 16.38 34.58
N LYS A 365 22.24 16.97 33.62
CA LYS A 365 22.13 18.38 33.26
C LYS A 365 20.73 18.77 32.74
N HIS A 366 20.13 17.92 31.90
CA HIS A 366 18.88 18.22 31.23
C HIS A 366 17.67 17.46 31.80
N GLY A 367 17.87 16.59 32.79
CA GLY A 367 16.79 15.80 33.37
C GLY A 367 16.19 14.80 32.38
N VAL A 368 17.04 14.13 31.59
CA VAL A 368 16.57 13.12 30.58
C VAL A 368 15.88 11.98 31.30
N GLN A 369 14.70 11.60 30.81
CA GLN A 369 13.87 10.53 31.35
C GLN A 369 13.83 9.32 30.43
N HIS A 370 13.96 9.53 29.11
CA HIS A 370 13.94 8.46 28.14
C HIS A 370 15.11 8.56 27.15
N ILE A 371 15.62 7.40 26.73
CA ILE A 371 16.67 7.29 25.71
C ILE A 371 16.09 6.51 24.52
N ALA A 372 16.12 7.11 23.35
CA ALA A 372 15.76 6.48 22.08
C ALA A 372 17.05 6.05 21.37
N ILE A 373 17.22 4.76 21.10
CA ILE A 373 18.39 4.21 20.41
C ILE A 373 17.96 3.74 19.03
N GLY A 374 18.60 4.23 17.96
CA GLY A 374 18.39 3.76 16.61
C GLY A 374 18.73 2.27 16.46
N ASN A 375 17.97 1.55 15.64
CA ASN A 375 18.15 0.10 15.45
C ASN A 375 19.13 -0.29 14.33
N GLY A 376 19.96 0.63 13.87
CA GLY A 376 20.91 0.39 12.77
C GLY A 376 22.24 -0.20 13.22
N THR A 377 23.27 0.12 12.43
CA THR A 377 24.63 -0.37 12.65
C THR A 377 25.18 0.09 14.01
N ALA A 378 25.79 -0.82 14.79
CA ALA A 378 26.29 -0.57 16.15
C ALA A 378 25.21 -0.33 17.23
N SER A 379 23.95 -0.65 16.95
CA SER A 379 22.85 -0.52 17.92
C SER A 379 23.07 -1.37 19.16
N ARG A 380 23.60 -2.60 19.01
CA ARG A 380 23.87 -3.53 20.12
C ARG A 380 24.91 -2.99 21.12
N GLU A 381 26.01 -2.50 20.59
CA GLU A 381 27.11 -1.94 21.40
C GLU A 381 26.62 -0.69 22.12
N THR A 382 25.81 0.13 21.44
CA THR A 382 25.23 1.33 22.03
C THR A 382 24.20 0.97 23.11
N GLU A 383 23.37 -0.04 22.89
CA GLU A 383 22.42 -0.55 23.89
C GLU A 383 23.16 -1.11 25.11
N ALA A 384 24.17 -1.97 24.91
CA ALA A 384 24.98 -2.52 25.99
C ALA A 384 25.68 -1.43 26.84
N MET A 385 26.19 -0.40 26.18
CA MET A 385 26.74 0.78 26.86
C MET A 385 25.66 1.52 27.66
N THR A 386 24.48 1.71 27.07
CA THR A 386 23.36 2.40 27.72
C THR A 386 22.91 1.66 28.98
N VAL A 387 22.76 0.33 28.91
CA VAL A 387 22.37 -0.49 30.07
C VAL A 387 23.44 -0.41 31.18
N GLU A 388 24.74 -0.46 30.85
CA GLU A 388 25.82 -0.28 31.80
C GLU A 388 25.73 1.09 32.48
N MET A 389 25.47 2.14 31.72
CA MET A 389 25.26 3.50 32.23
C MET A 389 24.04 3.59 33.16
N LEU A 390 22.91 2.96 32.80
CA LEU A 390 21.66 3.02 33.55
C LEU A 390 21.77 2.34 34.94
N ARG A 391 22.71 1.41 35.16
CA ARG A 391 22.93 0.81 36.48
C ARG A 391 23.23 1.86 37.57
N ASN A 392 23.77 3.01 37.15
CA ASN A 392 24.15 4.11 38.05
C ASN A 392 23.18 5.32 37.97
N LEU A 393 22.08 5.19 37.29
CA LEU A 393 21.07 6.25 37.08
C LEU A 393 19.69 5.69 37.40
N SER A 394 18.92 6.46 38.20
CA SER A 394 17.55 6.11 38.53
C SER A 394 16.55 6.96 37.73
N GLY A 395 15.40 6.40 37.42
CA GLY A 395 14.30 7.13 36.73
C GLY A 395 14.52 7.36 35.23
N VAL A 396 15.48 6.67 34.62
CA VAL A 396 15.75 6.73 33.17
C VAL A 396 15.50 5.36 32.56
N SER A 397 14.79 5.33 31.44
CA SER A 397 14.54 4.12 30.67
C SER A 397 14.95 4.32 29.21
N TYR A 398 15.09 3.23 28.47
CA TYR A 398 15.41 3.30 27.05
C TYR A 398 14.46 2.47 26.19
N MET A 399 14.44 2.78 24.90
CA MET A 399 13.74 2.02 23.86
C MET A 399 14.55 2.00 22.58
N ILE A 400 14.56 0.86 21.89
CA ILE A 400 15.06 0.78 20.52
C ILE A 400 14.02 1.34 19.58
N VAL A 401 14.38 2.34 18.79
CA VAL A 401 13.51 3.04 17.86
C VAL A 401 13.93 2.68 16.43
N ASN A 402 12.95 2.44 15.58
CA ASN A 402 13.20 2.23 14.15
C ASN A 402 13.80 3.52 13.54
N GLU A 403 15.04 3.46 13.06
CA GLU A 403 15.73 4.59 12.44
C GLU A 403 15.56 4.67 10.92
N ALA A 404 14.81 3.74 10.29
CA ALA A 404 14.62 3.73 8.84
C ALA A 404 14.21 5.11 8.32
N GLY A 405 14.86 5.58 7.26
CA GLY A 405 14.65 6.90 6.69
C GLY A 405 15.22 8.08 7.51
N ALA A 406 15.80 7.89 8.70
CA ALA A 406 16.40 9.00 9.47
C ALA A 406 17.56 9.66 8.72
N SER A 407 18.37 8.88 8.01
CA SER A 407 19.44 9.39 7.14
C SER A 407 18.88 10.15 5.92
N VAL A 408 17.77 9.69 5.35
CA VAL A 408 17.07 10.39 4.26
C VAL A 408 16.55 11.74 4.74
N TYR A 409 15.90 11.76 5.90
CA TYR A 409 15.46 13.01 6.53
C TYR A 409 16.65 13.95 6.78
N SER A 410 17.73 13.47 7.41
CA SER A 410 18.88 14.32 7.79
C SER A 410 19.55 14.99 6.58
N ALA A 411 19.54 14.33 5.42
CA ALA A 411 20.06 14.88 4.16
C ALA A 411 19.04 15.73 3.38
N SER A 412 17.78 15.79 3.82
CA SER A 412 16.72 16.51 3.14
C SER A 412 16.85 18.04 3.27
N LYS A 413 16.23 18.74 2.31
CA LYS A 413 16.10 20.20 2.37
C LYS A 413 15.33 20.65 3.61
N LEU A 414 14.29 19.91 3.99
CA LEU A 414 13.49 20.18 5.18
C LEU A 414 14.33 20.16 6.45
N ALA A 415 15.18 19.15 6.62
CA ALA A 415 16.07 19.07 7.79
C ALA A 415 17.15 20.16 7.78
N ALA A 416 17.60 20.60 6.59
CA ALA A 416 18.51 21.74 6.48
C ALA A 416 17.83 23.07 6.86
N GLU A 417 16.55 23.24 6.55
CA GLU A 417 15.77 24.40 6.98
C GLU A 417 15.43 24.37 8.47
N GLU A 418 15.12 23.18 9.05
CA GLU A 418 14.87 23.03 10.49
C GLU A 418 16.15 23.24 11.33
N PHE A 419 17.31 22.81 10.83
CA PHE A 419 18.58 22.81 11.53
C PHE A 419 19.73 23.31 10.64
N PRO A 420 19.76 24.61 10.29
CA PRO A 420 20.78 25.17 9.40
C PRO A 420 22.20 25.07 9.96
N ASP A 421 22.35 25.15 11.30
CA ASP A 421 23.62 25.14 11.98
C ASP A 421 24.13 23.75 12.37
N PHE A 422 23.36 22.68 12.12
CA PHE A 422 23.73 21.33 12.52
C PHE A 422 24.31 20.52 11.35
N ASP A 423 25.36 19.77 11.67
CA ASP A 423 25.88 18.76 10.78
C ASP A 423 24.77 17.75 10.42
N VAL A 424 24.80 17.29 9.17
CA VAL A 424 23.83 16.30 8.64
C VAL A 424 23.71 15.10 9.58
N ASN A 425 24.82 14.65 10.17
CA ASN A 425 24.83 13.50 11.07
C ASN A 425 24.10 13.76 12.42
N LEU A 426 24.07 14.96 12.94
CA LEU A 426 23.38 15.29 14.19
C LEU A 426 21.84 15.34 14.03
N ARG A 427 21.37 15.69 12.86
CA ARG A 427 19.95 15.77 12.56
C ARG A 427 19.23 14.42 12.69
N SER A 428 19.92 13.31 12.38
CA SER A 428 19.36 11.96 12.55
C SER A 428 19.12 11.61 14.02
N ALA A 429 20.02 11.98 14.93
CA ALA A 429 19.85 11.75 16.36
C ALA A 429 18.65 12.55 16.91
N VAL A 430 18.42 13.78 16.43
CA VAL A 430 17.23 14.57 16.77
C VAL A 430 15.97 13.85 16.29
N SER A 431 15.97 13.35 15.05
CA SER A 431 14.83 12.60 14.50
C SER A 431 14.53 11.35 15.32
N ILE A 432 15.55 10.59 15.73
CA ILE A 432 15.38 9.38 16.55
C ILE A 432 14.76 9.73 17.91
N ALA A 433 15.20 10.81 18.58
CA ALA A 433 14.59 11.26 19.82
C ALA A 433 13.11 11.64 19.65
N ARG A 434 12.79 12.41 18.61
CA ARG A 434 11.44 12.87 18.31
C ARG A 434 10.50 11.72 17.90
N ARG A 435 11.01 10.65 17.26
CA ARG A 435 10.22 9.46 16.94
C ARG A 435 9.69 8.74 18.17
N LEU A 436 10.41 8.78 19.30
CA LEU A 436 9.90 8.26 20.56
C LEU A 436 8.80 9.18 21.12
N GLN A 437 8.97 10.49 20.99
CA GLN A 437 8.01 11.47 21.51
C GLN A 437 6.70 11.48 20.71
N ASP A 438 6.76 11.55 19.38
CA ASP A 438 5.62 11.45 18.48
C ASP A 438 6.03 10.86 17.12
N PRO A 439 5.84 9.54 16.93
CA PRO A 439 6.20 8.86 15.68
C PRO A 439 5.53 9.47 14.46
N LEU A 440 4.23 9.76 14.52
CA LEU A 440 3.49 10.31 13.39
C LEU A 440 4.02 11.66 12.96
N ALA A 441 4.19 12.59 13.91
CA ALA A 441 4.65 13.95 13.63
C ALA A 441 6.04 13.98 12.98
N GLU A 442 6.89 13.00 13.29
CA GLU A 442 8.24 12.91 12.71
C GLU A 442 8.28 12.13 11.40
N LEU A 443 7.58 10.98 11.32
CA LEU A 443 7.61 10.12 10.14
C LEU A 443 6.93 10.74 8.91
N VAL A 444 5.96 11.63 9.08
CA VAL A 444 5.34 12.36 7.95
C VAL A 444 6.31 13.30 7.22
N LYS A 445 7.48 13.58 7.79
CA LYS A 445 8.54 14.37 7.16
C LYS A 445 9.34 13.59 6.13
N ILE A 446 9.16 12.27 6.07
CA ILE A 446 9.92 11.32 5.27
C ILE A 446 9.00 10.67 4.25
N ASP A 447 9.52 10.43 3.03
CA ASP A 447 8.82 9.59 2.07
C ASP A 447 8.54 8.21 2.69
N PRO A 448 7.29 7.75 2.75
CA PRO A 448 6.94 6.45 3.34
C PRO A 448 7.76 5.28 2.78
N LYS A 449 8.18 5.34 1.52
CA LYS A 449 9.06 4.34 0.90
C LYS A 449 10.42 4.24 1.55
N ALA A 450 10.91 5.30 2.18
CA ALA A 450 12.19 5.32 2.88
C ALA A 450 12.12 4.69 4.29
N ILE A 451 10.93 4.38 4.79
CA ILE A 451 10.71 3.71 6.08
C ILE A 451 11.03 2.20 5.99
N GLY A 452 11.27 1.67 4.80
CA GLY A 452 11.72 0.30 4.61
C GLY A 452 10.67 -0.78 4.90
N VAL A 453 9.40 -0.47 4.66
CA VAL A 453 8.26 -1.33 5.00
C VAL A 453 8.03 -2.50 4.03
N GLY A 454 8.84 -2.64 2.97
CA GLY A 454 8.60 -3.67 1.94
C GLY A 454 9.84 -4.25 1.29
N GLN A 455 9.81 -5.58 1.06
CA GLN A 455 10.94 -6.32 0.50
C GLN A 455 11.17 -6.06 -0.99
N TYR A 456 10.10 -5.92 -1.79
CA TYR A 456 10.16 -5.77 -3.25
C TYR A 456 9.70 -4.38 -3.72
N GLN A 457 9.75 -3.38 -2.86
CA GLN A 457 9.20 -2.05 -3.15
C GLN A 457 9.81 -1.37 -4.38
N HIS A 458 11.06 -1.68 -4.75
CA HIS A 458 11.72 -1.11 -5.93
C HIS A 458 11.33 -1.81 -7.24
N ASP A 459 10.68 -2.98 -7.18
CA ASP A 459 10.25 -3.75 -8.34
C ASP A 459 8.78 -3.51 -8.72
N MET A 460 8.09 -2.66 -7.97
CA MET A 460 6.67 -2.36 -8.15
C MET A 460 6.43 -1.08 -8.94
N PRO A 461 5.22 -0.88 -9.49
CA PRO A 461 4.80 0.39 -10.07
C PRO A 461 4.87 1.51 -9.02
N GLN A 462 5.87 2.39 -9.12
CA GLN A 462 6.17 3.39 -8.08
C GLN A 462 5.01 4.36 -7.84
N LYS A 463 4.32 4.80 -8.89
CA LYS A 463 3.15 5.69 -8.77
C LYS A 463 2.06 5.04 -7.93
N ARG A 464 1.78 3.76 -8.17
CA ARG A 464 0.75 3.02 -7.42
C ARG A 464 1.13 2.83 -5.95
N LEU A 465 2.41 2.56 -5.69
CA LEU A 465 2.94 2.47 -4.34
C LEU A 465 2.85 3.82 -3.62
N ASP A 466 3.20 4.93 -4.28
CA ASP A 466 3.09 6.29 -3.73
C ASP A 466 1.64 6.64 -3.35
N GLU A 467 0.70 6.34 -4.22
CA GLU A 467 -0.73 6.57 -3.98
C GLU A 467 -1.22 5.77 -2.76
N ALA A 468 -0.88 4.50 -2.68
CA ALA A 468 -1.31 3.64 -1.57
C ALA A 468 -0.71 4.07 -0.22
N LEU A 469 0.60 4.30 -0.16
CA LEU A 469 1.28 4.69 1.08
C LEU A 469 0.91 6.13 1.49
N GLY A 470 0.78 7.04 0.52
CA GLY A 470 0.29 8.41 0.77
C GLY A 470 -1.10 8.42 1.37
N GLY A 471 -2.01 7.57 0.87
CA GLY A 471 -3.34 7.38 1.45
C GLY A 471 -3.30 6.94 2.90
N VAL A 472 -2.42 6.00 3.26
CA VAL A 472 -2.26 5.57 4.67
C VAL A 472 -1.80 6.71 5.56
N VAL A 473 -0.83 7.53 5.10
CA VAL A 473 -0.35 8.69 5.87
C VAL A 473 -1.49 9.69 6.08
N GLU A 474 -2.21 10.01 5.02
CA GLU A 474 -3.36 10.93 5.07
C GLU A 474 -4.42 10.42 6.06
N ASP A 475 -4.81 9.15 5.98
CA ASP A 475 -5.81 8.55 6.88
C ASP A 475 -5.35 8.59 8.34
N CYS A 476 -4.08 8.27 8.63
CA CYS A 476 -3.53 8.33 9.99
C CYS A 476 -3.53 9.75 10.56
N VAL A 477 -3.10 10.74 9.79
CA VAL A 477 -3.05 12.15 10.24
C VAL A 477 -4.45 12.66 10.53
N ASN A 478 -5.42 12.39 9.65
CA ASN A 478 -6.79 12.84 9.82
C ASN A 478 -7.54 12.08 10.93
N ALA A 479 -7.21 10.81 11.17
CA ALA A 479 -7.75 10.06 12.30
C ALA A 479 -7.29 10.61 13.66
N VAL A 480 -6.01 11.00 13.77
CA VAL A 480 -5.45 11.60 15.00
C VAL A 480 -5.94 13.03 15.19
N GLY A 481 -6.06 13.79 14.10
CA GLY A 481 -6.30 15.23 14.15
C GLY A 481 -5.03 16.01 14.47
N VAL A 482 -5.02 17.27 14.11
CA VAL A 482 -3.79 18.10 14.08
C VAL A 482 -4.02 19.42 14.83
N ASP A 483 -3.17 19.71 15.80
CA ASP A 483 -3.11 21.03 16.43
C ASP A 483 -2.50 22.04 15.47
N VAL A 484 -3.30 23.04 15.07
CA VAL A 484 -2.90 24.04 14.07
C VAL A 484 -1.75 24.94 14.55
N ASN A 485 -1.63 25.12 15.87
CA ASN A 485 -0.64 26.03 16.46
C ASN A 485 0.76 25.38 16.60
N THR A 486 0.82 24.05 16.75
CA THR A 486 2.08 23.35 16.99
C THR A 486 2.55 22.51 15.79
N ALA A 487 1.64 22.15 14.88
CA ALA A 487 1.94 21.26 13.77
C ALA A 487 3.00 21.82 12.80
N SER A 488 3.88 20.94 12.31
CA SER A 488 4.80 21.26 11.23
C SER A 488 4.07 21.43 9.90
N MET A 489 4.70 22.13 8.93
CA MET A 489 4.18 22.24 7.58
C MET A 489 3.93 20.86 6.95
N SER A 490 4.84 19.90 7.17
CA SER A 490 4.73 18.53 6.66
C SER A 490 3.51 17.79 7.22
N LEU A 491 3.20 17.99 8.49
CA LEU A 491 2.03 17.39 9.12
C LEU A 491 0.72 18.05 8.61
N LEU A 492 0.69 19.38 8.53
CA LEU A 492 -0.45 20.14 7.99
C LEU A 492 -0.78 19.77 6.55
N GLN A 493 0.24 19.50 5.73
CA GLN A 493 0.07 19.12 4.33
C GLN A 493 -0.71 17.81 4.16
N GLN A 494 -0.72 16.92 5.16
CA GLN A 494 -1.44 15.66 5.15
C GLN A 494 -2.90 15.79 5.65
N VAL A 495 -3.30 16.97 6.09
CA VAL A 495 -4.68 17.23 6.50
C VAL A 495 -5.57 17.36 5.28
N ALA A 496 -6.70 16.67 5.29
CA ALA A 496 -7.71 16.69 4.23
C ALA A 496 -8.03 18.13 3.75
N GLY A 497 -7.99 18.34 2.45
CA GLY A 497 -8.27 19.65 1.84
C GLY A 497 -7.13 20.68 1.91
N LEU A 498 -5.99 20.37 2.55
CA LEU A 498 -4.81 21.23 2.56
C LEU A 498 -3.80 20.79 1.48
N THR A 499 -3.14 21.77 0.91
CA THR A 499 -2.01 21.60 0.00
C THR A 499 -0.72 22.09 0.65
N ALA A 500 0.43 21.77 0.06
CA ALA A 500 1.72 22.31 0.54
C ALA A 500 1.74 23.86 0.63
N ALA A 501 1.03 24.52 -0.29
CA ALA A 501 0.94 25.99 -0.30
C ALA A 501 0.06 26.51 0.85
N THR A 502 -1.10 25.90 1.10
CA THR A 502 -1.99 26.29 2.20
C THR A 502 -1.38 25.94 3.56
N ALA A 503 -0.73 24.79 3.70
CA ALA A 503 0.00 24.41 4.91
C ALA A 503 1.10 25.43 5.27
N ARG A 504 1.89 25.86 4.27
CA ARG A 504 2.89 26.93 4.45
C ARG A 504 2.25 28.24 4.87
N ASN A 505 1.13 28.61 4.27
CA ASN A 505 0.42 29.85 4.61
C ASN A 505 -0.18 29.82 6.02
N ILE A 506 -0.61 28.65 6.53
CA ILE A 506 -1.05 28.49 7.92
C ILE A 506 0.12 28.76 8.88
N VAL A 507 1.29 28.20 8.60
CA VAL A 507 2.49 28.42 9.42
C VAL A 507 2.90 29.88 9.41
N ALA A 508 2.99 30.49 8.22
CA ALA A 508 3.32 31.92 8.10
C ALA A 508 2.31 32.81 8.82
N TYR A 509 1.01 32.52 8.68
CA TYR A 509 -0.05 33.29 9.35
C TYR A 509 0.11 33.30 10.88
N ARG A 510 0.37 32.13 11.50
CA ARG A 510 0.57 32.07 12.97
C ARG A 510 1.86 32.72 13.45
N GLU A 511 2.91 32.72 12.62
CA GLU A 511 4.16 33.42 12.91
C GLU A 511 4.00 34.93 12.89
N GLU A 512 3.20 35.45 11.94
CA GLU A 512 2.94 36.89 11.78
C GLU A 512 1.88 37.43 12.73
N ASN A 513 0.81 36.66 12.99
CA ASN A 513 -0.39 37.12 13.70
C ASN A 513 -0.57 36.50 15.10
N GLY A 514 0.36 35.62 15.52
CA GLY A 514 0.24 34.84 16.75
C GLY A 514 -0.64 33.58 16.57
N ALA A 515 -0.76 32.81 17.64
CA ALA A 515 -1.51 31.55 17.64
C ALA A 515 -2.98 31.75 17.26
N PHE A 516 -3.54 30.78 16.54
CA PHE A 516 -4.97 30.72 16.28
C PHE A 516 -5.74 30.56 17.60
N THR A 517 -6.76 31.33 17.80
CA THR A 517 -7.65 31.29 18.99
C THR A 517 -9.05 30.82 18.65
N SER A 518 -9.34 30.47 17.41
CA SER A 518 -10.58 29.85 16.96
C SER A 518 -10.44 29.23 15.56
N ARG A 519 -11.21 28.19 15.25
CA ARG A 519 -11.27 27.60 13.90
C ARG A 519 -11.69 28.58 12.81
N PRO A 520 -12.67 29.49 13.01
CA PRO A 520 -13.05 30.48 11.98
C PRO A 520 -11.90 31.37 11.51
N GLN A 521 -10.85 31.59 12.34
CA GLN A 521 -9.68 32.37 11.91
C GLN A 521 -8.92 31.73 10.73
N LEU A 522 -9.02 30.43 10.53
CA LEU A 522 -8.44 29.73 9.37
C LEU A 522 -8.95 30.31 8.04
N LYS A 523 -10.16 30.87 7.99
CA LYS A 523 -10.71 31.53 6.80
C LYS A 523 -9.92 32.80 6.38
N LYS A 524 -9.08 33.34 7.27
CA LYS A 524 -8.21 34.48 6.99
C LYS A 524 -6.88 34.09 6.37
N VAL A 525 -6.56 32.79 6.36
CA VAL A 525 -5.30 32.29 5.78
C VAL A 525 -5.33 32.42 4.25
N PRO A 526 -4.32 33.04 3.63
CA PRO A 526 -4.26 33.18 2.18
C PRO A 526 -4.37 31.83 1.45
N LYS A 527 -5.14 31.79 0.37
CA LYS A 527 -5.41 30.61 -0.47
C LYS A 527 -6.19 29.48 0.21
N LEU A 528 -6.62 29.63 1.44
CA LEU A 528 -7.50 28.67 2.09
C LEU A 528 -8.96 29.07 1.82
N GLY A 529 -9.48 28.60 0.68
CA GLY A 529 -10.85 28.91 0.23
C GLY A 529 -11.94 28.17 1.02
N PRO A 530 -13.22 28.48 0.79
CA PRO A 530 -14.34 27.86 1.52
C PRO A 530 -14.37 26.34 1.44
N LYS A 531 -14.09 25.74 0.29
CA LYS A 531 -14.06 24.29 0.12
C LYS A 531 -12.92 23.65 0.91
N ALA A 532 -11.71 24.23 0.86
CA ALA A 532 -10.57 23.75 1.64
C ALA A 532 -10.84 23.87 3.16
N TYR A 533 -11.45 24.98 3.60
CA TYR A 533 -11.87 25.13 4.99
C TYR A 533 -12.86 24.05 5.41
N GLN A 534 -13.89 23.79 4.61
CA GLN A 534 -14.86 22.73 4.88
C GLN A 534 -14.17 21.36 5.04
N GLN A 535 -13.20 21.04 4.17
CA GLN A 535 -12.50 19.77 4.21
C GLN A 535 -11.59 19.63 5.45
N CYS A 536 -10.88 20.69 5.84
CA CYS A 536 -9.86 20.62 6.89
C CYS A 536 -10.34 20.96 8.31
N ALA A 537 -11.42 21.75 8.45
CA ALA A 537 -11.79 22.36 9.73
C ALA A 537 -12.05 21.36 10.87
N GLY A 538 -12.63 20.20 10.56
CA GLY A 538 -12.90 19.17 11.57
C GLY A 538 -11.65 18.43 12.03
N PHE A 539 -10.60 18.37 11.19
CA PHE A 539 -9.33 17.71 11.49
C PHE A 539 -8.31 18.63 12.18
N LEU A 540 -8.49 19.96 12.04
CA LEU A 540 -7.65 20.96 12.70
C LEU A 540 -8.22 21.31 14.08
N ARG A 541 -7.42 21.15 15.11
CA ARG A 541 -7.77 21.47 16.50
C ARG A 541 -7.13 22.79 16.91
N VAL A 542 -7.86 23.57 17.73
CA VAL A 542 -7.38 24.85 18.28
C VAL A 542 -7.54 24.81 19.81
N PRO A 543 -6.57 24.27 20.55
CA PRO A 543 -6.65 24.14 22.01
C PRO A 543 -6.80 25.47 22.76
N GLU A 544 -6.35 26.57 22.18
CA GLU A 544 -6.43 27.92 22.73
C GLU A 544 -7.80 28.58 22.54
N SER A 545 -8.74 27.91 21.83
CA SER A 545 -10.05 28.47 21.54
C SER A 545 -10.95 28.52 22.80
N LYS A 546 -11.72 29.58 22.90
CA LYS A 546 -12.79 29.69 23.91
C LYS A 546 -13.99 28.80 23.60
N GLU A 547 -14.18 28.40 22.35
CA GLU A 547 -15.18 27.42 21.94
C GLU A 547 -14.60 26.01 22.13
N ILE A 548 -15.11 25.29 23.12
CA ILE A 548 -14.62 23.95 23.48
C ILE A 548 -14.72 22.95 22.31
N LEU A 549 -15.66 23.13 21.40
CA LEU A 549 -15.83 22.27 20.24
C LEU A 549 -14.66 22.39 19.26
N ASP A 550 -13.93 23.52 19.26
CA ASP A 550 -12.70 23.70 18.46
C ASP A 550 -11.55 22.81 18.95
N HIS A 551 -11.61 22.27 20.16
CA HIS A 551 -10.64 21.30 20.70
C HIS A 551 -10.92 19.85 20.24
N THR A 552 -12.11 19.61 19.69
CA THR A 552 -12.62 18.26 19.37
C THR A 552 -12.52 17.95 17.88
N GLY A 553 -12.78 16.70 17.49
CA GLY A 553 -12.98 16.30 16.09
C GLY A 553 -14.39 16.61 15.54
N VAL A 554 -15.25 17.30 16.27
CA VAL A 554 -16.58 17.70 15.81
C VAL A 554 -16.42 18.74 14.70
N HIS A 555 -17.05 18.50 13.55
CA HIS A 555 -17.01 19.44 12.43
C HIS A 555 -17.83 20.70 12.74
N PRO A 556 -17.39 21.91 12.31
CA PRO A 556 -18.15 23.14 12.53
C PRO A 556 -19.61 23.10 12.06
N GLU A 557 -19.91 22.36 10.99
CA GLU A 557 -21.29 22.15 10.51
C GLU A 557 -22.21 21.43 11.56
N SER A 558 -21.60 20.66 12.47
CA SER A 558 -22.32 19.89 13.49
C SER A 558 -22.31 20.56 14.87
N TYR A 559 -21.82 21.81 15.01
CA TYR A 559 -21.75 22.49 16.31
C TYR A 559 -23.13 22.73 16.93
N ASP A 560 -24.11 23.11 16.12
CA ASP A 560 -25.48 23.34 16.63
C ASP A 560 -26.14 22.03 17.03
N ALA A 561 -25.89 20.93 16.31
CA ALA A 561 -26.33 19.59 16.71
C ALA A 561 -25.68 19.16 18.02
N ALA A 562 -24.37 19.38 18.18
CA ALA A 562 -23.65 19.05 19.43
C ALA A 562 -24.16 19.85 20.63
N LYS A 563 -24.42 21.15 20.47
CA LYS A 563 -25.03 21.98 21.53
C LYS A 563 -26.40 21.48 21.89
N LYS A 564 -27.23 21.20 20.91
CA LYS A 564 -28.58 20.67 21.10
C LYS A 564 -28.57 19.32 21.82
N LEU A 565 -27.64 18.43 21.45
CA LEU A 565 -27.46 17.14 22.12
C LEU A 565 -27.11 17.31 23.61
N LEU A 566 -26.18 18.23 23.93
CA LEU A 566 -25.85 18.55 25.34
C LEU A 566 -27.07 19.03 26.10
N GLU A 567 -27.87 19.96 25.55
CA GLU A 567 -29.11 20.44 26.16
C GLU A 567 -30.12 19.30 26.44
N LEU A 568 -30.33 18.40 25.45
CA LEU A 568 -31.23 17.24 25.58
C LEU A 568 -30.77 16.29 26.67
N CYS A 569 -29.45 16.14 26.86
CA CYS A 569 -28.86 15.31 27.90
C CYS A 569 -28.70 16.06 29.24
N GLY A 570 -29.14 17.33 29.36
CA GLY A 570 -29.06 18.14 30.58
C GLY A 570 -27.63 18.60 30.92
N TYR A 571 -26.79 18.85 29.90
CA TYR A 571 -25.43 19.35 30.07
C TYR A 571 -25.23 20.69 29.33
N THR A 572 -24.16 21.37 29.71
CA THR A 572 -23.73 22.64 29.13
C THR A 572 -22.32 22.50 28.55
N LYS A 573 -21.87 23.47 27.74
CA LYS A 573 -20.49 23.52 27.26
C LYS A 573 -19.46 23.61 28.38
N SER A 574 -19.82 24.25 29.53
CA SER A 574 -18.93 24.29 30.69
C SER A 574 -18.73 22.92 31.33
N ASP A 575 -19.71 22.02 31.25
CA ASP A 575 -19.56 20.66 31.73
C ASP A 575 -18.58 19.84 30.82
N VAL A 576 -18.57 20.11 29.52
CA VAL A 576 -17.58 19.56 28.60
C VAL A 576 -16.18 20.00 29.01
N ALA A 577 -15.96 21.29 29.19
CA ALA A 577 -14.68 21.85 29.60
C ALA A 577 -14.20 21.35 30.96
N ALA A 578 -15.15 21.08 31.88
CA ALA A 578 -14.87 20.55 33.22
C ALA A 578 -14.74 19.03 33.29
N GLY A 579 -14.93 18.30 32.17
CA GLY A 579 -14.88 16.83 32.14
C GLY A 579 -16.01 16.14 32.92
N LYS A 580 -17.14 16.80 33.09
CA LYS A 580 -18.27 16.33 33.93
C LYS A 580 -19.34 15.55 33.14
N LEU A 581 -19.00 14.93 32.04
CA LEU A 581 -19.96 14.24 31.16
C LEU A 581 -20.06 12.73 31.41
N THR A 582 -19.83 12.27 32.63
CA THR A 582 -19.73 10.84 32.98
C THR A 582 -20.92 9.98 32.57
N GLN A 583 -22.12 10.56 32.52
CA GLN A 583 -23.36 9.85 32.14
C GLN A 583 -23.89 10.27 30.76
N LEU A 584 -23.13 10.98 29.96
CA LEU A 584 -23.60 11.46 28.65
C LEU A 584 -24.06 10.30 27.76
N GLN A 585 -23.31 9.22 27.74
CA GLN A 585 -23.63 8.05 26.91
C GLN A 585 -24.89 7.33 27.35
N GLU A 586 -25.10 7.21 28.68
CA GLU A 586 -26.32 6.63 29.29
C GLU A 586 -27.53 7.50 28.97
N ARG A 587 -27.44 8.81 29.21
CA ARG A 587 -28.53 9.76 28.92
C ARG A 587 -28.87 9.86 27.45
N PHE A 588 -27.88 9.75 26.56
CA PHE A 588 -28.09 9.67 25.11
C PHE A 588 -28.88 8.40 24.76
N ALA A 589 -28.49 7.26 25.35
CA ALA A 589 -29.18 5.99 25.14
C ALA A 589 -30.62 6.02 25.68
N ASP A 590 -30.83 6.59 26.88
CA ASP A 590 -32.15 6.73 27.51
C ASP A 590 -33.10 7.64 26.69
N TYR A 591 -32.57 8.72 26.10
CA TYR A 591 -33.34 9.60 25.22
C TYR A 591 -33.74 8.91 23.90
N GLY A 592 -32.96 7.94 23.49
CA GLY A 592 -33.10 7.19 22.24
C GLY A 592 -32.40 7.87 21.06
N ALA A 593 -31.53 7.13 20.37
CA ALA A 593 -30.70 7.62 19.27
C ALA A 593 -31.53 8.22 18.11
N GLU A 594 -32.67 7.60 17.77
CA GLU A 594 -33.57 8.07 16.71
C GLU A 594 -34.22 9.41 17.06
N ASN A 595 -34.72 9.54 18.31
CA ASN A 595 -35.32 10.77 18.79
C ASN A 595 -34.32 11.92 18.87
N ALA A 596 -33.08 11.61 19.30
CA ALA A 596 -32.01 12.58 19.35
C ALA A 596 -31.59 13.03 17.94
N ALA A 597 -31.50 12.10 16.99
CA ALA A 597 -31.18 12.39 15.58
C ALA A 597 -32.21 13.35 14.97
N GLN A 598 -33.48 13.07 15.16
CA GLN A 598 -34.58 13.94 14.72
C GLN A 598 -34.54 15.33 15.38
N ALA A 599 -34.32 15.37 16.70
CA ALA A 599 -34.25 16.62 17.44
C ALA A 599 -33.04 17.49 17.03
N CYS A 600 -31.89 16.87 16.78
CA CYS A 600 -30.65 17.54 16.40
C CYS A 600 -30.52 17.82 14.90
N GLY A 601 -31.36 17.22 14.07
CA GLY A 601 -31.36 17.41 12.60
C GLY A 601 -30.16 16.80 11.90
N VAL A 602 -29.56 15.74 12.48
CA VAL A 602 -28.40 15.01 11.92
C VAL A 602 -28.61 13.51 12.10
N GLY A 603 -27.85 12.69 11.38
CA GLY A 603 -27.95 11.23 11.47
C GLY A 603 -27.39 10.64 12.76
N ILE A 604 -27.82 9.42 13.08
CA ILE A 604 -27.36 8.67 14.27
C ILE A 604 -25.83 8.51 14.27
N PRO A 605 -25.15 8.11 13.18
CA PRO A 605 -23.69 7.97 13.17
C PRO A 605 -22.95 9.27 13.52
N THR A 606 -23.46 10.41 13.04
CA THR A 606 -22.89 11.73 13.40
C THR A 606 -23.06 12.03 14.88
N LEU A 607 -24.22 11.73 15.49
CA LEU A 607 -24.42 11.95 16.93
C LEU A 607 -23.57 11.04 17.80
N GLU A 608 -23.41 9.78 17.42
CA GLU A 608 -22.53 8.85 18.13
C GLU A 608 -21.08 9.34 18.13
N ASP A 609 -20.61 9.88 17.01
CA ASP A 609 -19.27 10.48 16.92
C ASP A 609 -19.17 11.76 17.77
N VAL A 610 -20.21 12.60 17.77
CA VAL A 610 -20.27 13.79 18.62
C VAL A 610 -20.21 13.39 20.10
N VAL A 611 -20.95 12.37 20.53
CA VAL A 611 -20.91 11.86 21.92
C VAL A 611 -19.48 11.42 22.29
N LYS A 612 -18.81 10.63 21.43
CA LYS A 612 -17.43 10.16 21.66
C LYS A 612 -16.44 11.33 21.80
N GLU A 613 -16.56 12.33 20.93
CA GLU A 613 -15.69 13.51 20.94
C GLU A 613 -15.94 14.41 22.17
N LEU A 614 -17.20 14.55 22.62
CA LEU A 614 -17.55 15.35 23.81
C LEU A 614 -17.09 14.69 25.11
N LEU A 615 -17.12 13.35 25.19
CA LEU A 615 -16.65 12.60 26.36
C LEU A 615 -15.15 12.78 26.63
N LYS A 616 -14.36 12.94 25.58
CA LYS A 616 -12.90 13.11 25.67
C LYS A 616 -12.44 14.22 24.70
N PRO A 617 -12.69 15.51 25.00
CA PRO A 617 -12.26 16.60 24.11
C PRO A 617 -10.75 16.56 23.89
N GLY A 618 -10.32 16.73 22.64
CA GLY A 618 -8.88 16.73 22.29
C GLY A 618 -8.18 15.38 22.42
N ARG A 619 -8.90 14.28 22.54
CA ARG A 619 -8.34 12.93 22.64
C ARG A 619 -7.48 12.61 21.43
N ASP A 620 -6.31 12.06 21.71
CA ASP A 620 -5.49 11.35 20.71
C ASP A 620 -5.92 9.87 20.70
N PRO A 621 -6.43 9.31 19.61
CA PRO A 621 -6.86 7.91 19.57
C PRO A 621 -5.72 6.92 19.87
N ARG A 622 -4.46 7.34 19.75
CA ARG A 622 -3.29 6.54 20.10
C ARG A 622 -3.10 6.34 21.61
N ASP A 623 -3.73 7.16 22.44
CA ASP A 623 -3.64 7.02 23.90
C ASP A 623 -4.30 5.75 24.43
N ASP A 624 -5.23 5.16 23.67
CA ASP A 624 -5.88 3.89 24.02
C ASP A 624 -5.02 2.67 23.61
N LEU A 625 -3.97 2.86 22.84
CA LEU A 625 -3.06 1.80 22.46
C LEU A 625 -2.13 1.41 23.61
N PRO A 626 -1.59 0.17 23.63
CA PRO A 626 -0.62 -0.25 24.63
C PRO A 626 0.56 0.71 24.70
N ALA A 627 1.01 1.01 25.92
CA ALA A 627 2.22 1.82 26.10
C ALA A 627 3.44 1.09 25.52
N PRO A 628 4.38 1.79 24.88
CA PRO A 628 5.62 1.17 24.40
C PRO A 628 6.42 0.57 25.56
N ILE A 629 7.11 -0.54 25.28
CA ILE A 629 7.91 -1.24 26.29
C ILE A 629 9.21 -0.46 26.49
N LEU A 630 9.26 0.30 27.58
CA LEU A 630 10.48 0.98 28.03
C LEU A 630 11.28 0.05 28.92
N ARG A 631 12.59 -0.09 28.63
CA ARG A 631 13.50 -1.08 29.23
C ARG A 631 14.53 -0.45 30.12
N THR A 632 15.08 -1.25 31.02
CA THR A 632 16.23 -0.91 31.85
C THR A 632 17.36 -1.95 31.76
N ASP A 633 17.10 -3.10 31.12
CA ASP A 633 18.00 -4.24 30.99
C ASP A 633 17.95 -4.88 29.59
N VAL A 634 18.88 -5.75 29.26
CA VAL A 634 19.00 -6.50 27.98
C VAL A 634 18.90 -7.99 28.22
N LEU A 635 18.15 -8.70 27.34
CA LEU A 635 18.21 -10.15 27.19
C LEU A 635 19.11 -10.50 25.99
N GLU A 636 19.98 -11.50 26.15
CA GLU A 636 20.78 -12.04 25.05
C GLU A 636 20.18 -13.35 24.51
N MET A 637 20.47 -13.68 23.25
CA MET A 637 19.96 -14.89 22.61
C MET A 637 20.32 -16.17 23.39
N LYS A 638 21.50 -16.20 24.01
CA LYS A 638 21.97 -17.31 24.86
C LYS A 638 21.13 -17.51 26.14
N ASP A 639 20.41 -16.47 26.57
CA ASP A 639 19.55 -16.50 27.76
C ASP A 639 18.19 -17.12 27.48
N LEU A 640 17.83 -17.25 26.18
CA LEU A 640 16.56 -17.81 25.75
C LEU A 640 16.56 -19.34 25.89
N LYS A 641 15.49 -19.86 26.48
CA LYS A 641 15.25 -21.30 26.60
C LYS A 641 13.91 -21.67 25.99
N PRO A 642 13.80 -22.83 25.31
CA PRO A 642 12.52 -23.34 24.86
C PRO A 642 11.49 -23.38 26.01
N GLY A 643 10.28 -22.90 25.72
CA GLY A 643 9.21 -22.74 26.71
C GLY A 643 9.22 -21.42 27.49
N MET A 644 10.24 -20.58 27.34
CA MET A 644 10.29 -19.26 27.99
C MET A 644 9.21 -18.34 27.40
N VAL A 645 8.39 -17.76 28.27
CA VAL A 645 7.33 -16.82 27.87
C VAL A 645 7.83 -15.39 28.02
N LEU A 646 7.68 -14.61 26.96
CA LEU A 646 8.15 -13.24 26.86
C LEU A 646 7.05 -12.33 26.30
N SER A 647 7.08 -11.05 26.66
CA SER A 647 6.32 -10.03 25.95
C SER A 647 7.19 -9.46 24.84
N GLY A 648 6.64 -9.33 23.65
CA GLY A 648 7.35 -8.77 22.51
C GLY A 648 6.48 -7.80 21.72
N THR A 649 7.12 -6.98 20.90
CA THR A 649 6.44 -6.06 20.00
C THR A 649 6.48 -6.61 18.58
N VAL A 650 5.33 -6.67 17.92
CA VAL A 650 5.24 -7.07 16.51
C VAL A 650 5.94 -6.04 15.64
N ARG A 651 6.98 -6.46 14.91
CA ARG A 651 7.79 -5.60 14.02
C ARG A 651 7.34 -5.63 12.58
N ASN A 652 6.92 -6.82 12.12
CA ASN A 652 6.49 -7.01 10.74
C ASN A 652 5.48 -8.16 10.65
N VAL A 653 4.50 -8.02 9.76
CA VAL A 653 3.48 -9.04 9.46
C VAL A 653 3.53 -9.33 7.97
N ILE A 654 3.78 -10.60 7.63
CA ILE A 654 3.92 -11.07 6.26
C ILE A 654 3.10 -12.35 6.04
N ASP A 655 2.91 -12.76 4.81
CA ASP A 655 2.02 -13.88 4.41
C ASP A 655 2.28 -15.18 5.21
N PHE A 656 3.53 -15.48 5.54
CA PHE A 656 3.89 -16.73 6.21
C PHE A 656 4.12 -16.61 7.71
N GLY A 657 4.03 -15.39 8.30
CA GLY A 657 4.21 -15.24 9.74
C GLY A 657 4.37 -13.83 10.24
N VAL A 658 4.76 -13.72 11.50
CA VAL A 658 4.91 -12.48 12.27
C VAL A 658 6.31 -12.41 12.85
N PHE A 659 7.01 -11.31 12.63
CA PHE A 659 8.27 -11.02 13.29
C PHE A 659 8.02 -10.23 14.56
N VAL A 660 8.55 -10.74 15.68
CA VAL A 660 8.33 -10.17 17.01
C VAL A 660 9.66 -9.86 17.67
N ASP A 661 9.84 -8.60 18.06
CA ASP A 661 10.95 -8.16 18.91
C ASP A 661 10.66 -8.55 20.37
N ILE A 662 11.38 -9.53 20.87
CA ILE A 662 11.26 -10.04 22.25
C ILE A 662 12.33 -9.46 23.20
N GLY A 663 13.08 -8.45 22.74
CA GLY A 663 14.12 -7.83 23.54
C GLY A 663 15.51 -8.43 23.42
N VAL A 664 15.68 -9.39 22.52
CA VAL A 664 16.98 -9.84 22.05
C VAL A 664 17.25 -9.22 20.69
N HIS A 665 18.53 -9.11 20.30
CA HIS A 665 18.94 -8.41 19.06
C HIS A 665 18.50 -9.06 17.74
N GLN A 666 17.64 -10.05 17.79
CA GLN A 666 17.11 -10.77 16.65
C GLN A 666 15.61 -10.95 16.82
N ASP A 667 14.84 -10.49 15.83
CA ASP A 667 13.41 -10.73 15.84
C ASP A 667 13.13 -12.24 15.78
N GLY A 668 12.21 -12.69 16.61
CA GLY A 668 11.71 -14.04 16.56
C GLY A 668 10.59 -14.18 15.54
N LEU A 669 10.53 -15.31 14.84
CA LEU A 669 9.47 -15.61 13.88
C LEU A 669 8.39 -16.46 14.53
N VAL A 670 7.16 -15.95 14.53
CA VAL A 670 5.94 -16.73 14.75
C VAL A 670 5.39 -17.13 13.39
N HIS A 671 5.57 -18.37 12.97
CA HIS A 671 5.00 -18.86 11.72
C HIS A 671 3.47 -18.75 11.73
N ILE A 672 2.82 -18.53 10.59
CA ILE A 672 1.35 -18.36 10.50
C ILE A 672 0.57 -19.47 11.20
N SER A 673 1.08 -20.71 11.15
CA SER A 673 0.50 -21.85 11.87
C SER A 673 0.65 -21.78 13.39
N GLN A 674 1.46 -20.88 13.93
CA GLN A 674 1.74 -20.70 15.36
C GLN A 674 1.11 -19.42 15.94
N VAL A 675 0.41 -18.62 15.13
CA VAL A 675 -0.24 -17.39 15.58
C VAL A 675 -1.49 -17.66 16.42
N CYS A 676 -2.38 -18.53 15.95
CA CYS A 676 -3.59 -18.92 16.69
C CYS A 676 -4.04 -20.35 16.33
N ASN A 677 -5.04 -20.88 17.05
CA ASN A 677 -5.53 -22.25 16.88
C ASN A 677 -6.46 -22.44 15.65
N ARG A 678 -6.87 -21.36 14.98
CA ARG A 678 -7.66 -21.44 13.74
C ARG A 678 -6.76 -21.28 12.52
N LYS A 679 -7.23 -21.76 11.36
CA LYS A 679 -6.53 -21.53 10.09
C LYS A 679 -6.73 -20.08 9.67
N LEU A 680 -5.64 -19.37 9.44
CA LEU A 680 -5.62 -17.99 8.97
C LEU A 680 -5.35 -17.95 7.46
N ARG A 681 -5.87 -16.95 6.79
CA ARG A 681 -5.50 -16.59 5.42
C ARG A 681 -4.25 -15.70 5.44
N HIS A 682 -4.23 -14.76 6.38
CA HIS A 682 -3.11 -13.86 6.63
C HIS A 682 -2.98 -13.58 8.13
N PRO A 683 -1.75 -13.44 8.69
CA PRO A 683 -1.58 -13.19 10.12
C PRO A 683 -2.19 -11.87 10.62
N SER A 684 -2.38 -10.87 9.74
CA SER A 684 -3.05 -9.60 10.09
C SER A 684 -4.50 -9.71 10.51
N GLU A 685 -5.12 -10.89 10.34
CA GLU A 685 -6.44 -11.19 10.93
C GLU A 685 -6.41 -11.26 12.46
N VAL A 686 -5.23 -11.37 13.07
CA VAL A 686 -5.05 -11.57 14.51
C VAL A 686 -4.15 -10.53 15.15
N VAL A 687 -3.09 -10.10 14.45
CA VAL A 687 -2.09 -9.17 14.98
C VAL A 687 -1.69 -8.12 13.95
N GLN A 688 -1.28 -6.95 14.43
CA GLN A 688 -0.78 -5.83 13.63
C GLN A 688 0.62 -5.43 14.08
N VAL A 689 1.36 -4.73 13.22
CA VAL A 689 2.65 -4.15 13.58
C VAL A 689 2.47 -3.16 14.74
N GLY A 690 3.34 -3.25 15.73
CA GLY A 690 3.25 -2.43 16.95
C GLY A 690 2.47 -3.10 18.10
N ASP A 691 1.72 -4.17 17.85
CA ASP A 691 1.03 -4.91 18.91
C ASP A 691 2.04 -5.48 19.90
N ILE A 692 1.68 -5.42 21.19
CA ILE A 692 2.40 -6.10 22.26
C ILE A 692 1.76 -7.46 22.45
N VAL A 693 2.52 -8.51 22.15
CA VAL A 693 2.06 -9.89 22.18
C VAL A 693 2.86 -10.72 23.19
N LYS A 694 2.20 -11.67 23.85
CA LYS A 694 2.89 -12.72 24.60
C LYS A 694 3.29 -13.83 23.63
N VAL A 695 4.53 -14.26 23.71
CA VAL A 695 5.08 -15.35 22.88
C VAL A 695 5.86 -16.33 23.75
N ALA A 696 5.86 -17.59 23.37
CA ALA A 696 6.74 -18.59 23.97
C ALA A 696 7.82 -19.00 22.97
N VAL A 697 9.04 -19.16 23.45
CA VAL A 697 10.18 -19.63 22.64
C VAL A 697 9.98 -21.11 22.30
N LEU A 698 9.95 -21.45 21.02
CA LEU A 698 9.92 -22.84 20.55
C LEU A 698 11.31 -23.42 20.37
N ASP A 699 12.17 -22.66 19.69
CA ASP A 699 13.52 -23.09 19.34
C ASP A 699 14.43 -21.88 19.13
N VAL A 700 15.74 -22.07 19.40
CA VAL A 700 16.76 -21.04 19.22
C VAL A 700 17.96 -21.65 18.48
N ASP A 701 18.15 -21.25 17.23
CA ASP A 701 19.32 -21.60 16.42
C ASP A 701 20.34 -20.46 16.45
N GLU A 702 21.27 -20.52 17.39
CA GLU A 702 22.33 -19.50 17.55
C GLU A 702 23.25 -19.39 16.32
N LYS A 703 23.49 -20.51 15.61
CA LYS A 703 24.38 -20.54 14.43
C LYS A 703 23.77 -19.79 13.25
N ARG A 704 22.45 -19.97 13.05
CA ARG A 704 21.69 -19.32 11.98
C ARG A 704 21.06 -18.01 12.44
N LYS A 705 21.21 -17.63 13.70
CA LYS A 705 20.58 -16.48 14.31
C LYS A 705 19.07 -16.47 14.10
N ARG A 706 18.40 -17.59 14.34
CA ARG A 706 16.96 -17.74 14.19
C ARG A 706 16.31 -18.10 15.51
N ILE A 707 15.20 -17.43 15.80
CA ILE A 707 14.36 -17.69 16.97
C ILE A 707 12.98 -18.04 16.48
N SER A 708 12.49 -19.23 16.81
CA SER A 708 11.14 -19.66 16.50
C SER A 708 10.25 -19.46 17.71
N LEU A 709 9.11 -18.79 17.50
CA LEU A 709 8.17 -18.41 18.54
C LEU A 709 6.78 -18.99 18.28
N THR A 710 5.97 -19.08 19.32
CA THR A 710 4.53 -19.40 19.23
C THR A 710 3.71 -18.42 20.07
N MET A 711 2.51 -18.13 19.60
CA MET A 711 1.47 -17.42 20.34
C MET A 711 0.36 -18.38 20.82
N LYS A 712 0.52 -19.69 20.55
CA LYS A 712 -0.48 -20.71 20.94
C LYS A 712 -0.23 -21.23 22.34
N ASN A 713 -1.32 -21.44 23.07
CA ASN A 713 -1.31 -22.14 24.36
C ASN A 713 -0.27 -21.59 25.36
N ILE A 714 -0.11 -20.26 25.40
CA ILE A 714 0.82 -19.61 26.31
C ILE A 714 0.22 -19.66 27.73
N PRO A 715 0.91 -20.20 28.73
CA PRO A 715 0.44 -20.16 30.11
C PRO A 715 0.28 -18.73 30.58
N GLU A 716 -0.83 -18.40 31.25
CA GLU A 716 -0.92 -17.15 31.99
C GLU A 716 0.08 -17.20 33.15
N ILE A 717 1.08 -16.33 33.11
CA ILE A 717 1.95 -16.12 34.26
C ILE A 717 1.16 -15.24 35.22
N ASN A 718 0.76 -15.81 36.38
CA ASN A 718 0.16 -15.10 37.50
C ASN A 718 1.11 -14.03 38.06
#